data_3f1df4cf07f4e7f275c806bec7fda1a2
#
_entry.id   3f1df4cf07f4e7f275c806bec7fda1a2
#
_cell.length_a   1.000
_cell.length_b   1.000
_cell.length_c   1.000
_cell.angle_alpha   90.00
_cell.angle_beta   90.00
_cell.angle_gamma   90.00
#
_symmetry.space_group_name_H-M   'P 1'
#
loop_
_entity.id
_entity.type
_entity.pdbx_description
1 polymer ?
#
loop_
_entity_poly.entity_id
_entity_poly.type
_entity_poly.pdbx_seq_one_letter_code
_entity_poly.pdbx_strand_id
1 'polypeptide(L)'
;MAHYNHSAIEKKWKKNWEANPVNVDDGKKPKYYCLDMFPYPSGSGLHVGHWRGYVISDVWSRYQVLKGNYVIHPMGWDAFGLPAENYAIKMGVHPAKSTAENVANIKRQINEIAALYDWDREVNTTDPNFYKWTQWIFVQMFKKGLAYEKEFPINWCPSCKTGLANEEVVDGKCERCGTPVTKKNLRQWMLKITAYADRLLNDLDKLDWPEKVKKMQSDWIGKSYGAEVNFKVDGRDENIVVYTTRPDTLYGATFMVLSPEHELAKSLATDETRDAVEKYIFDSSMKSNVDRMQSKEKTGVFTGSYAINPLNGAKTPIWLSDYVLADYGTGAIMCVPAHDDRDFEFAKKFDLPIVQVIAKDGKEIENMTEAYTDAVGTMINSGDWNGMESAKLKLEAPQMIEEKGYGKKTTNYKLRDWVFSRQRYWGEPIPIIHCPHCGNVPVPEEQLPLRLPEVESYQPTGTGESPLAAIDEWVNTTCPVCGAAAKRETNTMPQWAGSSWYFLRYVDPHNDKELVSKEMADKYLPVDMYIGGVEHAVLHLLYSRFYTKFLNDIGVVDFDEPFTKLFNQGMINGSDGQKMSKSKGNVVSPDDLVRDYGCDALRMYELFVGPPELDADWDDRGIEGVSRFLNKFYKLVMDNKDKNVEADRELLRVRANLISDIEQRFNAFSLNTVIAGFMEYNNKLNELSKKNGVDKETLKAFTILLAPFAPHIGEELWEELGGEGSVFHAEWPTFDESHKEVDTIEVPVQINGKTKLVIELDANVSKEDAIEAGKKALSEAGKLEGTIRKEIYVPKKIINIVVG
;
A
#
# COMPACT_ATOMS: atom_id res chain seq x y z
N MET A 1 2.10 -7.53 48.73
CA MET A 1 2.52 -8.15 47.48
C MET A 1 2.72 -7.03 46.46
N ALA A 2 3.84 -7.02 45.75
CA ALA A 2 4.09 -6.04 44.70
C ALA A 2 3.03 -6.16 43.60
N HIS A 3 2.36 -5.06 43.32
CA HIS A 3 1.31 -4.98 42.31
C HIS A 3 1.71 -3.96 41.25
N TYR A 4 1.61 -4.32 39.99
CA TYR A 4 1.86 -3.42 38.87
C TYR A 4 0.77 -2.33 38.80
N ASN A 5 1.13 -1.13 39.25
CA ASN A 5 0.25 0.03 39.14
C ASN A 5 0.57 0.80 37.86
N HIS A 6 -0.05 0.39 36.74
CA HIS A 6 0.21 0.99 35.43
C HIS A 6 0.03 2.52 35.44
N SER A 7 -1.03 3.04 36.07
CA SER A 7 -1.32 4.48 36.06
C SER A 7 -0.22 5.31 36.69
N ALA A 8 0.33 4.85 37.84
CA ALA A 8 1.40 5.56 38.52
C ALA A 8 2.73 5.48 37.75
N ILE A 9 3.05 4.31 37.20
CA ILE A 9 4.28 4.05 36.45
C ILE A 9 4.27 4.82 35.12
N GLU A 10 3.16 4.80 34.40
CA GLU A 10 3.01 5.57 33.15
C GLU A 10 3.17 7.06 33.36
N LYS A 11 2.56 7.60 34.41
CA LYS A 11 2.70 9.01 34.75
C LYS A 11 4.15 9.39 35.13
N LYS A 12 4.86 8.52 35.87
CA LYS A 12 6.27 8.69 36.20
C LYS A 12 7.13 8.79 34.96
N TRP A 13 6.99 7.82 34.04
CA TRP A 13 7.88 7.70 32.91
C TRP A 13 7.55 8.69 31.77
N LYS A 14 6.29 9.02 31.52
CA LYS A 14 5.93 10.12 30.61
C LYS A 14 6.63 11.43 31.02
N LYS A 15 6.59 11.77 32.34
CA LYS A 15 7.29 12.96 32.84
C LYS A 15 8.82 12.84 32.72
N ASN A 16 9.37 11.65 32.92
CA ASN A 16 10.81 11.44 32.79
C ASN A 16 11.28 11.63 31.35
N TRP A 17 10.57 11.05 30.35
CA TRP A 17 10.91 11.17 28.93
C TRP A 17 10.79 12.60 28.39
N GLU A 18 9.86 13.40 28.91
CA GLU A 18 9.78 14.84 28.59
C GLU A 18 11.06 15.59 29.00
N ALA A 19 11.64 15.23 30.13
CA ALA A 19 12.87 15.84 30.62
C ALA A 19 14.15 15.21 30.04
N ASN A 20 14.11 13.92 29.74
CA ASN A 20 15.25 13.12 29.28
C ASN A 20 14.86 12.28 28.06
N PRO A 21 14.84 12.85 26.84
CA PRO A 21 14.51 12.13 25.63
C PRO A 21 15.44 10.93 25.40
N VAL A 22 14.87 9.78 25.07
CA VAL A 22 15.64 8.51 24.90
C VAL A 22 16.31 8.38 23.54
N ASN A 23 15.88 9.14 22.56
CA ASN A 23 16.36 9.09 21.17
C ASN A 23 16.87 10.47 20.76
N VAL A 24 18.18 10.69 20.88
CA VAL A 24 18.81 11.98 20.60
C VAL A 24 19.88 11.78 19.52
N ASP A 25 19.92 12.70 18.53
CA ASP A 25 20.97 12.73 17.52
C ASP A 25 22.28 13.29 18.14
N ASP A 26 23.27 12.43 18.33
CA ASP A 26 24.62 12.80 18.77
C ASP A 26 25.57 13.01 17.58
N GLY A 27 25.07 12.92 16.34
CA GLY A 27 25.85 13.03 15.11
C GLY A 27 26.80 11.86 14.83
N LYS A 28 26.79 10.79 15.63
CA LYS A 28 27.68 9.62 15.51
C LYS A 28 26.93 8.34 15.16
N LYS A 29 25.70 8.22 15.65
CA LYS A 29 24.88 7.03 15.41
C LYS A 29 24.41 6.97 13.95
N PRO A 30 24.36 5.77 13.34
CA PRO A 30 23.73 5.61 12.03
C PRO A 30 22.25 6.02 12.14
N LYS A 31 21.75 6.66 11.07
CA LYS A 31 20.33 7.04 11.02
C LYS A 31 19.45 5.83 10.69
N TYR A 32 18.25 5.84 11.21
CA TYR A 32 17.17 4.96 10.78
C TYR A 32 15.87 5.78 10.69
N TYR A 33 15.27 5.87 9.50
CA TYR A 33 14.05 6.63 9.30
C TYR A 33 12.85 5.68 9.21
N CYS A 34 12.05 5.63 10.29
CA CYS A 34 10.80 4.89 10.35
C CYS A 34 9.64 5.85 10.19
N LEU A 35 8.79 5.62 9.20
CA LEU A 35 7.70 6.51 8.84
C LEU A 35 6.35 5.81 8.91
N ASP A 36 5.38 6.46 9.54
CA ASP A 36 3.96 6.13 9.46
C ASP A 36 3.26 6.96 8.39
N MET A 37 2.21 6.40 7.80
CA MET A 37 1.26 7.22 7.07
C MET A 37 0.53 8.13 8.04
N PHE A 38 0.67 9.44 7.88
CA PHE A 38 0.07 10.42 8.78
C PHE A 38 -1.47 10.45 8.66
N PRO A 39 -2.19 10.70 9.76
CA PRO A 39 -3.64 10.58 9.78
C PRO A 39 -4.35 11.75 9.10
N TYR A 40 -5.57 11.48 8.60
CA TYR A 40 -6.54 12.50 8.22
C TYR A 40 -7.30 12.97 9.46
N PRO A 41 -7.30 14.27 9.82
CA PRO A 41 -8.10 14.77 10.93
C PRO A 41 -9.57 14.97 10.54
N SER A 42 -10.17 13.93 9.96
CA SER A 42 -11.55 13.91 9.42
C SER A 42 -12.60 13.38 10.39
N GLY A 43 -12.26 13.30 11.67
CA GLY A 43 -13.14 12.83 12.72
C GLY A 43 -12.64 13.20 14.11
N SER A 44 -13.52 13.08 15.11
CA SER A 44 -13.27 13.54 16.48
C SER A 44 -12.26 12.70 17.29
N GLY A 45 -11.60 11.70 16.71
CA GLY A 45 -10.59 10.88 17.41
C GLY A 45 -10.32 9.56 16.72
N LEU A 46 -9.31 8.86 17.22
CA LEU A 46 -8.85 7.56 16.79
C LEU A 46 -9.64 6.43 17.49
N HIS A 47 -9.64 5.26 16.87
CA HIS A 47 -10.04 3.99 17.47
C HIS A 47 -8.87 3.00 17.46
N VAL A 48 -8.99 1.88 18.17
CA VAL A 48 -7.91 0.88 18.29
C VAL A 48 -7.34 0.43 16.94
N GLY A 49 -8.17 0.31 15.89
CA GLY A 49 -7.68 -0.03 14.55
C GLY A 49 -6.66 0.93 13.95
N HIS A 50 -6.66 2.21 14.34
CA HIS A 50 -5.61 3.16 13.95
C HIS A 50 -4.32 2.95 14.76
N TRP A 51 -4.44 2.52 16.04
CA TRP A 51 -3.28 2.34 16.92
C TRP A 51 -2.33 1.26 16.43
N ARG A 52 -2.85 0.23 15.77
CA ARG A 52 -2.03 -0.93 15.33
C ARG A 52 -0.80 -0.51 14.52
N GLY A 53 -0.98 0.32 13.49
CA GLY A 53 0.13 0.81 12.66
C GLY A 53 1.15 1.60 13.48
N TYR A 54 0.68 2.52 14.30
CA TYR A 54 1.52 3.39 15.13
C TYR A 54 2.27 2.60 16.22
N VAL A 55 1.67 1.55 16.76
CA VAL A 55 2.36 0.66 17.71
C VAL A 55 3.42 -0.18 17.01
N ILE A 56 3.13 -0.72 15.82
CA ILE A 56 4.10 -1.48 15.02
C ILE A 56 5.35 -0.61 14.74
N SER A 57 5.15 0.59 14.25
CA SER A 57 6.24 1.51 13.92
C SER A 57 7.05 1.93 15.13
N ASP A 58 6.40 2.15 16.26
CA ASP A 58 7.10 2.52 17.50
C ASP A 58 7.91 1.35 18.09
N VAL A 59 7.34 0.15 18.10
CA VAL A 59 8.07 -1.06 18.53
C VAL A 59 9.32 -1.26 17.69
N TRP A 60 9.18 -1.12 16.37
CA TRP A 60 10.31 -1.23 15.45
C TRP A 60 11.34 -0.10 15.67
N SER A 61 10.87 1.12 15.86
CA SER A 61 11.73 2.28 16.16
C SER A 61 12.52 2.10 17.46
N ARG A 62 11.89 1.64 18.53
CA ARG A 62 12.56 1.35 19.80
C ARG A 62 13.57 0.20 19.69
N TYR A 63 13.26 -0.82 18.91
CA TYR A 63 14.21 -1.87 18.59
C TYR A 63 15.45 -1.30 17.87
N GLN A 64 15.26 -0.41 16.90
CA GLN A 64 16.37 0.25 16.19
C GLN A 64 17.22 1.14 17.12
N VAL A 65 16.60 1.82 18.09
CA VAL A 65 17.34 2.56 19.13
C VAL A 65 18.22 1.62 19.95
N LEU A 66 17.70 0.47 20.39
CA LEU A 66 18.46 -0.57 21.11
C LEU A 66 19.55 -1.23 20.26
N LYS A 67 19.42 -1.20 18.93
CA LYS A 67 20.48 -1.63 18.00
C LYS A 67 21.52 -0.54 17.73
N GLY A 68 21.44 0.59 18.42
CA GLY A 68 22.41 1.68 18.35
C GLY A 68 22.15 2.74 17.27
N ASN A 69 20.99 2.76 16.63
CA ASN A 69 20.62 3.76 15.63
C ASN A 69 20.03 5.03 16.29
N TYR A 70 20.21 6.18 15.62
CA TYR A 70 19.35 7.33 15.81
C TYR A 70 18.12 7.21 14.91
N VAL A 71 16.94 7.22 15.48
CA VAL A 71 15.69 6.98 14.75
C VAL A 71 14.97 8.28 14.46
N ILE A 72 14.64 8.54 13.21
CA ILE A 72 13.72 9.59 12.82
C ILE A 72 12.32 8.96 12.76
N HIS A 73 11.46 9.36 13.69
CA HIS A 73 10.09 8.89 13.82
C HIS A 73 9.15 10.08 13.97
N PRO A 74 8.79 10.74 12.86
CA PRO A 74 7.99 11.96 12.87
C PRO A 74 6.50 11.66 12.82
N MET A 75 5.68 12.66 13.16
CA MET A 75 4.23 12.64 13.01
C MET A 75 3.73 13.99 12.53
N GLY A 76 2.61 13.98 11.80
CA GLY A 76 1.99 15.18 11.25
C GLY A 76 0.55 14.93 10.81
N TRP A 77 0.02 15.84 9.97
CA TRP A 77 -1.40 15.90 9.67
C TRP A 77 -1.63 16.09 8.17
N ASP A 78 -2.32 15.12 7.56
CA ASP A 78 -2.87 15.26 6.22
C ASP A 78 -4.24 15.93 6.33
N ALA A 79 -4.22 17.25 6.44
CA ALA A 79 -5.36 18.03 6.94
C ALA A 79 -6.16 18.76 5.85
N PHE A 80 -5.67 18.80 4.60
CA PHE A 80 -6.41 19.28 3.44
C PHE A 80 -7.27 18.18 2.80
N GLY A 81 -8.15 18.56 1.90
CA GLY A 81 -8.89 17.70 1.00
C GLY A 81 -10.27 17.28 1.49
N LEU A 82 -10.87 16.39 0.72
CA LEU A 82 -12.25 15.95 0.89
C LEU A 82 -12.59 15.38 2.28
N PRO A 83 -11.72 14.58 2.93
CA PRO A 83 -12.08 14.01 4.23
C PRO A 83 -12.37 15.07 5.29
N ALA A 84 -11.49 16.06 5.41
CA ALA A 84 -11.63 17.15 6.39
C ALA A 84 -12.78 18.10 6.01
N GLU A 85 -12.91 18.45 4.74
CA GLU A 85 -13.97 19.35 4.27
C GLU A 85 -15.35 18.73 4.41
N ASN A 86 -15.55 17.48 4.02
CA ASN A 86 -16.82 16.78 4.16
C ASN A 86 -17.23 16.64 5.64
N TYR A 87 -16.25 16.39 6.53
CA TYR A 87 -16.52 16.39 7.97
C TYR A 87 -16.97 17.76 8.47
N ALA A 88 -16.29 18.84 8.06
CA ALA A 88 -16.63 20.20 8.42
C ALA A 88 -18.06 20.62 7.92
N ILE A 89 -18.40 20.24 6.67
CA ILE A 89 -19.75 20.45 6.11
C ILE A 89 -20.80 19.72 6.95
N LYS A 90 -20.54 18.45 7.30
CA LYS A 90 -21.45 17.66 8.13
C LYS A 90 -21.65 18.28 9.52
N MET A 91 -20.62 18.87 10.08
CA MET A 91 -20.67 19.51 11.40
C MET A 91 -21.17 20.96 11.35
N GLY A 92 -21.34 21.55 10.18
CA GLY A 92 -21.77 22.94 10.01
C GLY A 92 -20.74 23.96 10.49
N VAL A 93 -19.46 23.66 10.41
CA VAL A 93 -18.35 24.51 10.86
C VAL A 93 -17.34 24.76 9.76
N HIS A 94 -16.50 25.79 9.92
CA HIS A 94 -15.41 26.03 8.96
C HIS A 94 -14.33 24.94 9.06
N PRO A 95 -13.78 24.43 7.92
CA PRO A 95 -12.85 23.32 7.93
C PRO A 95 -11.54 23.61 8.71
N ALA A 96 -11.04 24.85 8.70
CA ALA A 96 -9.89 25.23 9.51
C ALA A 96 -10.11 25.00 11.02
N LYS A 97 -11.32 25.32 11.50
CA LYS A 97 -11.69 25.15 12.92
C LYS A 97 -11.81 23.67 13.27
N SER A 98 -12.62 22.93 12.52
CA SER A 98 -12.84 21.50 12.79
C SER A 98 -11.53 20.70 12.69
N THR A 99 -10.67 21.05 11.73
CA THR A 99 -9.36 20.42 11.55
C THR A 99 -8.45 20.68 12.76
N ALA A 100 -8.37 21.93 13.24
CA ALA A 100 -7.56 22.27 14.40
C ALA A 100 -8.03 21.53 15.67
N GLU A 101 -9.34 21.44 15.90
CA GLU A 101 -9.91 20.72 17.04
C GLU A 101 -9.64 19.21 16.95
N ASN A 102 -9.80 18.62 15.76
CA ASN A 102 -9.53 17.21 15.52
C ASN A 102 -8.05 16.88 15.68
N VAL A 103 -7.14 17.71 15.13
CA VAL A 103 -5.69 17.57 15.31
C VAL A 103 -5.32 17.58 16.79
N ALA A 104 -5.84 18.53 17.57
CA ALA A 104 -5.55 18.61 19.01
C ALA A 104 -5.97 17.34 19.76
N ASN A 105 -7.17 16.81 19.48
CA ASN A 105 -7.64 15.59 20.13
C ASN A 105 -6.88 14.33 19.66
N ILE A 106 -6.63 14.19 18.37
CA ILE A 106 -5.86 13.05 17.83
C ILE A 106 -4.42 13.07 18.36
N LYS A 107 -3.79 14.26 18.42
CA LYS A 107 -2.45 14.40 19.00
C LYS A 107 -2.41 13.95 20.46
N ARG A 108 -3.43 14.33 21.26
CA ARG A 108 -3.57 13.83 22.64
C ARG A 108 -3.63 12.29 22.66
N GLN A 109 -4.45 11.67 21.83
CA GLN A 109 -4.58 10.21 21.76
C GLN A 109 -3.29 9.53 21.28
N ILE A 110 -2.59 10.10 20.32
CA ILE A 110 -1.28 9.60 19.86
C ILE A 110 -0.24 9.68 20.99
N ASN A 111 -0.26 10.73 21.79
CA ASN A 111 0.62 10.81 22.96
C ASN A 111 0.32 9.75 24.03
N GLU A 112 -0.91 9.21 24.07
CA GLU A 112 -1.24 8.08 24.96
C GLU A 112 -0.59 6.76 24.50
N ILE A 113 -0.25 6.62 23.22
CA ILE A 113 0.50 5.45 22.71
C ILE A 113 1.90 5.36 23.30
N ALA A 114 2.43 6.48 23.82
CA ALA A 114 3.81 6.63 24.28
C ALA A 114 4.86 6.31 23.19
N ALA A 115 4.54 6.61 21.93
CA ALA A 115 5.46 6.41 20.81
C ALA A 115 6.61 7.44 20.84
N LEU A 116 7.76 7.05 20.28
CA LEU A 116 8.96 7.92 20.16
C LEU A 116 8.81 8.95 19.04
N TYR A 117 7.64 9.61 18.93
CA TYR A 117 7.46 10.65 17.93
C TYR A 117 8.25 11.90 18.26
N ASP A 118 9.00 12.37 17.26
CA ASP A 118 9.70 13.65 17.32
C ASP A 118 8.75 14.77 16.87
N TRP A 119 8.09 15.40 17.85
CA TRP A 119 7.13 16.48 17.62
C TRP A 119 7.77 17.80 17.14
N ASP A 120 9.09 17.96 17.26
CA ASP A 120 9.80 19.11 16.68
C ASP A 120 9.83 19.04 15.16
N ARG A 121 9.56 17.86 14.60
CA ARG A 121 9.42 17.60 13.15
C ARG A 121 7.98 17.58 12.67
N GLU A 122 7.02 17.97 13.51
CA GLU A 122 5.60 18.00 13.15
C GLU A 122 5.35 18.84 11.91
N VAL A 123 4.56 18.29 10.96
CA VAL A 123 4.09 19.02 9.78
C VAL A 123 2.58 18.96 9.67
N ASN A 124 1.99 19.98 9.04
CA ASN A 124 0.58 20.05 8.73
C ASN A 124 0.40 20.55 7.30
N THR A 125 -0.28 19.78 6.47
CA THR A 125 -0.44 20.13 5.06
C THR A 125 -1.22 21.43 4.84
N THR A 126 -1.98 21.89 5.84
CA THR A 126 -2.70 23.19 5.80
C THR A 126 -1.86 24.38 6.25
N ASP A 127 -0.65 24.16 6.76
CA ASP A 127 0.26 25.24 7.11
C ASP A 127 0.79 25.90 5.83
N PRO A 128 0.64 27.23 5.67
CA PRO A 128 1.22 27.95 4.53
C PRO A 128 2.72 27.74 4.33
N ASN A 129 3.49 27.53 5.41
CA ASN A 129 4.90 27.20 5.31
C ASN A 129 5.17 25.80 4.75
N PHE A 130 4.21 24.89 4.87
CA PHE A 130 4.26 23.58 4.25
C PHE A 130 3.76 23.64 2.80
N TYR A 131 2.54 24.11 2.56
CA TYR A 131 1.97 24.05 1.21
C TYR A 131 2.59 25.04 0.20
N LYS A 132 3.34 26.02 0.67
CA LYS A 132 4.24 26.80 -0.19
C LYS A 132 5.07 25.88 -1.09
N TRP A 133 5.60 24.82 -0.53
CA TRP A 133 6.46 23.89 -1.25
C TRP A 133 5.67 22.88 -2.11
N THR A 134 4.46 22.53 -1.71
CA THR A 134 3.53 21.80 -2.59
C THR A 134 3.24 22.61 -3.84
N GLN A 135 2.99 23.91 -3.68
CA GLN A 135 2.79 24.84 -4.80
C GLN A 135 4.06 25.00 -5.64
N TRP A 136 5.20 25.10 -5.01
CA TRP A 136 6.49 25.19 -5.69
C TRP A 136 6.75 23.95 -6.59
N ILE A 137 6.49 22.76 -6.10
CA ILE A 137 6.61 21.52 -6.90
C ILE A 137 5.71 21.60 -8.13
N PHE A 138 4.47 22.05 -7.99
CA PHE A 138 3.56 22.22 -9.12
C PHE A 138 4.10 23.20 -10.13
N VAL A 139 4.64 24.34 -9.69
CA VAL A 139 5.27 25.34 -10.57
C VAL A 139 6.46 24.75 -11.33
N GLN A 140 7.31 23.96 -10.66
CA GLN A 140 8.43 23.28 -11.33
C GLN A 140 7.93 22.27 -12.36
N MET A 141 6.90 21.48 -12.06
CA MET A 141 6.28 20.57 -13.02
C MET A 141 5.67 21.32 -14.22
N PHE A 142 5.02 22.45 -13.96
CA PHE A 142 4.49 23.30 -15.02
C PHE A 142 5.62 23.81 -15.95
N LYS A 143 6.70 24.34 -15.39
CA LYS A 143 7.88 24.81 -16.16
C LYS A 143 8.52 23.70 -17.00
N LYS A 144 8.42 22.45 -16.58
CA LYS A 144 8.92 21.26 -17.30
C LYS A 144 7.89 20.65 -18.26
N GLY A 145 6.70 21.23 -18.39
CA GLY A 145 5.63 20.73 -19.26
C GLY A 145 4.98 19.43 -18.74
N LEU A 146 5.15 19.11 -17.45
CA LEU A 146 4.55 17.96 -16.79
C LEU A 146 3.19 18.28 -16.16
N ALA A 147 2.93 19.55 -15.84
CA ALA A 147 1.60 20.03 -15.46
C ALA A 147 1.00 20.80 -16.65
N TYR A 148 -0.18 20.39 -17.08
CA TYR A 148 -0.90 20.97 -18.22
C TYR A 148 -2.40 20.95 -18.03
N GLU A 149 -3.12 21.72 -18.80
CA GLU A 149 -4.56 21.87 -18.73
C GLU A 149 -5.22 21.20 -19.93
N LYS A 150 -6.32 20.48 -19.68
CA LYS A 150 -7.08 19.79 -20.72
C LYS A 150 -8.56 19.74 -20.35
N GLU A 151 -9.43 19.98 -21.34
CA GLU A 151 -10.87 19.75 -21.23
C GLU A 151 -11.22 18.39 -21.79
N PHE A 152 -11.88 17.56 -20.98
CA PHE A 152 -12.33 16.21 -21.38
C PHE A 152 -13.29 15.62 -20.34
N PRO A 153 -13.99 14.50 -20.68
CA PRO A 153 -14.83 13.80 -19.73
C PRO A 153 -14.04 13.15 -18.62
N ILE A 154 -14.19 13.63 -17.39
CA ILE A 154 -13.56 13.07 -16.20
C ILE A 154 -14.58 12.30 -15.36
N ASN A 155 -14.06 11.47 -14.44
CA ASN A 155 -14.87 10.87 -13.39
C ASN A 155 -15.39 11.98 -12.46
N TRP A 156 -16.70 12.03 -12.26
CA TRP A 156 -17.37 13.02 -11.42
C TRP A 156 -18.13 12.33 -10.30
N CYS A 157 -17.89 12.74 -9.06
CA CYS A 157 -18.69 12.29 -7.93
C CYS A 157 -19.86 13.29 -7.71
N PRO A 158 -21.13 12.91 -7.94
CA PRO A 158 -22.25 13.82 -7.76
C PRO A 158 -22.53 14.16 -6.29
N SER A 159 -22.15 13.31 -5.35
CA SER A 159 -22.25 13.55 -3.90
C SER A 159 -21.16 14.49 -3.41
N CYS A 160 -19.89 14.21 -3.72
CA CYS A 160 -18.76 15.09 -3.36
C CYS A 160 -18.69 16.34 -4.23
N LYS A 161 -19.41 16.39 -5.35
CA LYS A 161 -19.48 17.51 -6.31
C LYS A 161 -18.08 17.94 -6.79
N THR A 162 -17.27 16.97 -7.18
CA THR A 162 -15.90 17.20 -7.66
C THR A 162 -15.46 16.14 -8.66
N GLY A 163 -14.47 16.50 -9.48
CA GLY A 163 -13.76 15.54 -10.32
C GLY A 163 -12.86 14.61 -9.52
N LEU A 164 -12.68 13.40 -10.01
CA LEU A 164 -11.85 12.36 -9.41
C LEU A 164 -10.82 11.85 -10.43
N ALA A 165 -9.63 11.51 -9.93
CA ALA A 165 -8.67 10.74 -10.69
C ALA A 165 -9.18 9.28 -10.88
N ASN A 166 -8.62 8.55 -11.84
CA ASN A 166 -9.00 7.16 -12.05
C ASN A 166 -8.70 6.28 -10.83
N GLU A 167 -7.62 6.59 -10.15
CA GLU A 167 -7.15 5.92 -8.93
C GLU A 167 -8.12 6.08 -7.75
N GLU A 168 -8.94 7.12 -7.76
CA GLU A 168 -9.94 7.43 -6.71
C GLU A 168 -11.32 6.80 -7.00
N VAL A 169 -11.41 5.95 -8.04
CA VAL A 169 -12.64 5.24 -8.40
C VAL A 169 -12.42 3.74 -8.20
N VAL A 170 -13.18 3.17 -7.25
CA VAL A 170 -13.12 1.74 -6.92
C VAL A 170 -14.48 1.12 -7.25
N ASP A 171 -14.49 0.10 -8.11
CA ASP A 171 -15.70 -0.60 -8.56
C ASP A 171 -16.79 0.39 -9.06
N GLY A 172 -16.35 1.43 -9.81
CA GLY A 172 -17.24 2.46 -10.36
C GLY A 172 -17.84 3.43 -9.35
N LYS A 173 -17.31 3.44 -8.13
CA LYS A 173 -17.76 4.30 -7.05
C LYS A 173 -16.64 5.20 -6.55
N CYS A 174 -17.01 6.35 -6.03
CA CYS A 174 -16.09 7.24 -5.33
C CYS A 174 -15.50 6.54 -4.11
N GLU A 175 -14.19 6.44 -4.04
CA GLU A 175 -13.46 5.81 -2.93
C GLU A 175 -13.83 6.44 -1.57
N ARG A 176 -14.17 7.73 -1.54
CA ARG A 176 -14.49 8.47 -0.31
C ARG A 176 -15.91 8.26 0.20
N CYS A 177 -16.91 8.37 -0.67
CA CYS A 177 -18.31 8.38 -0.23
C CYS A 177 -19.13 7.19 -0.72
N GLY A 178 -18.54 6.31 -1.54
CA GLY A 178 -19.22 5.14 -2.09
C GLY A 178 -20.29 5.43 -3.14
N THR A 179 -20.48 6.71 -3.53
CA THR A 179 -21.48 7.09 -4.55
C THR A 179 -21.01 6.65 -5.93
N PRO A 180 -21.88 6.07 -6.78
CA PRO A 180 -21.55 5.79 -8.17
C PRO A 180 -21.07 7.06 -8.89
N VAL A 181 -19.96 6.95 -9.63
CA VAL A 181 -19.42 8.08 -10.38
C VAL A 181 -20.11 8.21 -11.74
N THR A 182 -20.12 9.42 -12.27
CA THR A 182 -20.62 9.75 -13.60
C THR A 182 -19.48 10.35 -14.42
N LYS A 183 -19.73 10.66 -15.70
CA LYS A 183 -18.79 11.45 -16.51
C LYS A 183 -19.27 12.88 -16.62
N LYS A 184 -18.33 13.82 -16.49
CA LYS A 184 -18.60 15.26 -16.67
C LYS A 184 -17.45 15.88 -17.46
N ASN A 185 -17.78 16.63 -18.49
CA ASN A 185 -16.77 17.34 -19.29
C ASN A 185 -16.35 18.61 -18.55
N LEU A 186 -15.09 18.66 -18.13
CA LEU A 186 -14.54 19.78 -17.38
C LEU A 186 -13.09 20.05 -17.81
N ARG A 187 -12.72 21.33 -17.76
CA ARG A 187 -11.34 21.74 -17.85
C ARG A 187 -10.57 21.38 -16.57
N GLN A 188 -9.52 20.59 -16.70
CA GLN A 188 -8.75 20.04 -15.58
C GLN A 188 -7.26 20.27 -15.74
N TRP A 189 -6.58 20.52 -14.63
CA TRP A 189 -5.14 20.37 -14.54
C TRP A 189 -4.79 18.89 -14.45
N MET A 190 -3.76 18.52 -15.20
CA MET A 190 -3.24 17.17 -15.32
C MET A 190 -1.77 17.15 -14.97
N LEU A 191 -1.32 16.12 -14.24
CA LEU A 191 0.10 15.82 -14.10
C LEU A 191 0.48 14.64 -14.98
N LYS A 192 1.54 14.79 -15.78
CA LYS A 192 1.98 13.83 -16.79
C LYS A 192 2.77 12.67 -16.17
N ILE A 193 2.13 11.93 -15.27
CA ILE A 193 2.71 10.75 -14.62
C ILE A 193 3.10 9.68 -15.65
N THR A 194 2.42 9.62 -16.79
CA THR A 194 2.73 8.71 -17.90
C THR A 194 4.14 8.89 -18.45
N ALA A 195 4.72 10.09 -18.35
CA ALA A 195 6.11 10.33 -18.73
C ALA A 195 7.12 9.53 -17.88
N TYR A 196 6.70 9.06 -16.71
CA TYR A 196 7.49 8.26 -15.77
C TYR A 196 7.09 6.78 -15.74
N ALA A 197 6.16 6.34 -16.59
CA ALA A 197 5.59 5.01 -16.56
C ALA A 197 6.66 3.90 -16.59
N ASP A 198 7.66 4.00 -17.46
CA ASP A 198 8.75 3.01 -17.54
C ASP A 198 9.62 2.99 -16.29
N ARG A 199 10.00 4.15 -15.77
CA ARG A 199 10.80 4.25 -14.54
C ARG A 199 10.02 3.73 -13.34
N LEU A 200 8.74 4.08 -13.23
CA LEU A 200 7.85 3.59 -12.17
C LEU A 200 7.69 2.06 -12.22
N LEU A 201 7.66 1.47 -13.41
CA LEU A 201 7.57 0.02 -13.57
C LEU A 201 8.91 -0.68 -13.31
N ASN A 202 9.98 -0.25 -13.97
CA ASN A 202 11.28 -0.93 -13.94
C ASN A 202 11.93 -0.84 -12.55
N ASP A 203 11.74 0.27 -11.85
CA ASP A 203 12.35 0.49 -10.53
C ASP A 203 11.62 -0.23 -9.38
N LEU A 204 10.50 -0.92 -9.64
CA LEU A 204 9.86 -1.80 -8.65
C LEU A 204 10.81 -2.89 -8.15
N ASP A 205 11.73 -3.35 -8.98
CA ASP A 205 12.71 -4.39 -8.62
C ASP A 205 13.75 -3.90 -7.60
N LYS A 206 13.94 -2.59 -7.45
CA LYS A 206 14.83 -1.98 -6.46
C LYS A 206 14.24 -1.96 -5.05
N LEU A 207 12.92 -2.20 -4.90
CA LEU A 207 12.17 -1.97 -3.68
C LEU A 207 12.00 -3.26 -2.86
N ASP A 208 12.30 -3.18 -1.56
CA ASP A 208 11.94 -4.24 -0.58
C ASP A 208 10.49 -4.05 -0.12
N TRP A 209 9.57 -4.20 -1.07
CA TRP A 209 8.15 -4.04 -0.87
C TRP A 209 7.40 -5.36 -1.01
N PRO A 210 6.22 -5.52 -0.39
CA PRO A 210 5.39 -6.70 -0.58
C PRO A 210 5.07 -6.94 -2.07
N GLU A 211 5.26 -8.17 -2.53
CA GLU A 211 5.03 -8.56 -3.92
C GLU A 211 3.62 -8.22 -4.40
N LYS A 212 2.63 -8.29 -3.51
CA LYS A 212 1.25 -7.86 -3.79
C LYS A 212 1.18 -6.40 -4.22
N VAL A 213 1.90 -5.49 -3.53
CA VAL A 213 1.91 -4.05 -3.86
C VAL A 213 2.64 -3.81 -5.17
N LYS A 214 3.79 -4.45 -5.38
CA LYS A 214 4.53 -4.36 -6.66
C LYS A 214 3.66 -4.81 -7.82
N LYS A 215 2.95 -5.93 -7.65
CA LYS A 215 2.01 -6.43 -8.66
C LYS A 215 0.86 -5.46 -8.91
N MET A 216 0.25 -4.88 -7.87
CA MET A 216 -0.82 -3.89 -8.02
C MET A 216 -0.34 -2.68 -8.83
N GLN A 217 0.85 -2.16 -8.57
CA GLN A 217 1.42 -1.04 -9.34
C GLN A 217 1.75 -1.45 -10.77
N SER A 218 2.37 -2.62 -10.97
CA SER A 218 2.66 -3.15 -12.32
C SER A 218 1.41 -3.32 -13.16
N ASP A 219 0.35 -3.91 -12.59
CA ASP A 219 -0.93 -4.12 -13.28
C ASP A 219 -1.64 -2.79 -13.58
N TRP A 220 -1.49 -1.79 -12.68
CA TRP A 220 -2.04 -0.45 -12.86
C TRP A 220 -1.33 0.33 -13.95
N ILE A 221 0.00 0.29 -13.99
CA ILE A 221 0.81 0.86 -15.07
C ILE A 221 0.50 0.14 -16.37
N GLY A 222 0.37 -1.18 -16.32
CA GLY A 222 -0.18 -2.01 -17.40
C GLY A 222 0.55 -1.82 -18.72
N LYS A 223 1.88 -1.91 -18.71
CA LYS A 223 2.70 -1.87 -19.91
C LYS A 223 2.37 -3.01 -20.84
N SER A 224 2.11 -2.71 -22.09
CA SER A 224 1.81 -3.69 -23.13
C SER A 224 2.59 -3.39 -24.39
N TYR A 225 3.04 -4.45 -25.06
CA TYR A 225 3.73 -4.38 -26.34
C TYR A 225 2.77 -4.82 -27.43
N GLY A 226 2.75 -4.09 -28.54
CA GLY A 226 1.87 -4.40 -29.64
C GLY A 226 2.17 -3.55 -30.87
N ALA A 227 1.15 -3.33 -31.66
CA ALA A 227 1.22 -2.46 -32.83
C ALA A 227 0.00 -1.55 -32.92
N GLU A 228 0.22 -0.33 -33.36
CA GLU A 228 -0.81 0.47 -33.98
C GLU A 228 -0.90 0.05 -35.47
N VAL A 229 -2.11 -0.24 -35.90
CA VAL A 229 -2.37 -0.68 -37.28
C VAL A 229 -3.35 0.25 -37.96
N ASN A 230 -3.02 0.70 -39.17
CA ASN A 230 -3.83 1.62 -39.94
C ASN A 230 -4.79 0.85 -40.86
N PHE A 231 -6.08 0.97 -40.62
CA PHE A 231 -7.13 0.45 -41.50
C PHE A 231 -7.69 1.60 -42.33
N LYS A 232 -7.47 1.58 -43.62
CA LYS A 232 -8.04 2.57 -44.52
C LYS A 232 -9.57 2.40 -44.61
N VAL A 233 -10.31 3.49 -44.46
CA VAL A 233 -11.76 3.47 -44.72
C VAL A 233 -12.03 3.28 -46.23
N ASP A 234 -12.85 2.32 -46.59
CA ASP A 234 -13.14 2.01 -47.99
C ASP A 234 -13.81 3.21 -48.68
N GLY A 235 -13.25 3.60 -49.83
CA GLY A 235 -13.75 4.75 -50.60
C GLY A 235 -13.45 6.14 -50.02
N ARG A 236 -12.61 6.23 -48.97
CA ARG A 236 -12.23 7.49 -48.31
C ARG A 236 -10.72 7.58 -48.09
N ASP A 237 -10.24 8.77 -47.77
CA ASP A 237 -8.82 9.00 -47.45
C ASP A 237 -8.49 8.82 -45.98
N GLU A 238 -9.51 8.72 -45.12
CA GLU A 238 -9.33 8.55 -43.67
C GLU A 238 -8.84 7.15 -43.31
N ASN A 239 -8.01 7.08 -42.26
CA ASN A 239 -7.60 5.83 -41.64
C ASN A 239 -8.19 5.72 -40.23
N ILE A 240 -8.59 4.51 -39.86
CA ILE A 240 -8.87 4.15 -38.47
C ILE A 240 -7.63 3.48 -37.92
N VAL A 241 -7.05 4.05 -36.87
CA VAL A 241 -5.90 3.49 -36.17
C VAL A 241 -6.38 2.62 -35.03
N VAL A 242 -5.99 1.35 -35.04
CA VAL A 242 -6.26 0.45 -33.88
C VAL A 242 -4.97 0.05 -33.21
N TYR A 243 -5.00 -0.02 -31.87
CA TYR A 243 -3.93 -0.63 -31.10
C TYR A 243 -4.29 -2.07 -30.74
N THR A 244 -3.37 -2.99 -30.98
CA THR A 244 -3.55 -4.40 -30.63
C THR A 244 -2.31 -4.98 -29.95
N THR A 245 -2.51 -5.79 -28.91
CA THR A 245 -1.49 -6.63 -28.27
C THR A 245 -1.39 -8.01 -28.94
N ARG A 246 -2.26 -8.28 -29.93
CA ARG A 246 -2.34 -9.53 -30.67
C ARG A 246 -2.22 -9.27 -32.20
N PRO A 247 -1.12 -8.61 -32.65
CA PRO A 247 -0.90 -8.35 -34.04
C PRO A 247 -0.75 -9.64 -34.86
N ASP A 248 -0.39 -10.75 -34.24
CA ASP A 248 -0.36 -12.09 -34.80
C ASP A 248 -1.72 -12.55 -35.34
N THR A 249 -2.83 -12.07 -34.80
CA THR A 249 -4.19 -12.47 -35.22
C THR A 249 -4.83 -11.57 -36.28
N LEU A 250 -4.10 -10.61 -36.82
CA LEU A 250 -4.64 -9.57 -37.72
C LEU A 250 -5.34 -10.11 -38.95
N TYR A 251 -4.91 -11.27 -39.48
CA TYR A 251 -5.61 -11.97 -40.57
C TYR A 251 -7.02 -12.45 -40.22
N GLY A 252 -7.28 -12.67 -38.92
CA GLY A 252 -8.58 -13.08 -38.37
C GLY A 252 -9.50 -11.92 -38.03
N ALA A 253 -9.09 -10.68 -38.27
CA ALA A 253 -9.92 -9.50 -38.02
C ALA A 253 -11.05 -9.43 -39.08
N THR A 254 -12.26 -9.76 -38.66
CA THR A 254 -13.43 -9.89 -39.58
C THR A 254 -14.38 -8.71 -39.47
N PHE A 255 -14.29 -7.91 -38.41
CA PHE A 255 -15.03 -6.65 -38.26
C PHE A 255 -14.25 -5.68 -37.39
N MET A 256 -14.69 -4.45 -37.32
CA MET A 256 -14.11 -3.39 -36.51
C MET A 256 -15.18 -2.76 -35.66
N VAL A 257 -14.80 -2.37 -34.42
CA VAL A 257 -15.72 -1.65 -33.52
C VAL A 257 -15.09 -0.36 -33.05
N LEU A 258 -15.83 0.74 -33.15
CA LEU A 258 -15.48 2.02 -32.64
C LEU A 258 -16.35 2.35 -31.43
N SER A 259 -15.78 3.13 -30.51
CA SER A 259 -16.55 3.79 -29.45
C SER A 259 -17.61 4.73 -30.06
N PRO A 260 -18.80 4.84 -29.47
CA PRO A 260 -19.80 5.82 -29.89
C PRO A 260 -19.31 7.28 -29.84
N GLU A 261 -18.29 7.57 -29.01
CA GLU A 261 -17.65 8.88 -28.85
C GLU A 261 -16.48 9.11 -29.81
N HIS A 262 -16.11 8.14 -30.63
CA HIS A 262 -15.01 8.27 -31.57
C HIS A 262 -15.27 9.40 -32.57
N GLU A 263 -14.25 10.18 -32.92
CA GLU A 263 -14.39 11.35 -33.80
C GLU A 263 -15.02 11.03 -35.16
N LEU A 264 -14.76 9.85 -35.70
CA LEU A 264 -15.29 9.36 -36.97
C LEU A 264 -16.70 8.73 -36.83
N ALA A 265 -17.20 8.46 -35.61
CA ALA A 265 -18.44 7.70 -35.43
C ALA A 265 -19.63 8.22 -36.25
N LYS A 266 -19.86 9.52 -36.28
CA LYS A 266 -20.95 10.15 -37.02
C LYS A 266 -20.69 10.19 -38.55
N SER A 267 -19.44 10.49 -38.91
CA SER A 267 -19.08 10.64 -40.33
C SER A 267 -19.07 9.32 -41.11
N LEU A 268 -18.91 8.18 -40.41
CA LEU A 268 -18.93 6.84 -41.00
C LEU A 268 -20.34 6.34 -41.31
N ALA A 269 -21.38 6.97 -40.80
CA ALA A 269 -22.76 6.63 -41.10
C ALA A 269 -23.09 6.96 -42.57
N THR A 270 -23.68 5.99 -43.28
CA THR A 270 -24.28 6.22 -44.60
C THR A 270 -25.66 6.85 -44.44
N ASP A 271 -26.25 7.35 -45.55
CA ASP A 271 -27.59 7.93 -45.49
C ASP A 271 -28.64 6.94 -44.98
N GLU A 272 -28.47 5.65 -45.24
CA GLU A 272 -29.36 4.58 -44.80
C GLU A 272 -29.22 4.24 -43.30
N THR A 273 -28.05 4.46 -42.70
CA THR A 273 -27.74 4.08 -41.31
C THR A 273 -27.71 5.28 -40.32
N ARG A 274 -27.75 6.51 -40.84
CA ARG A 274 -27.56 7.75 -40.07
C ARG A 274 -28.45 7.83 -38.86
N ASP A 275 -29.76 7.64 -39.00
CA ASP A 275 -30.72 7.76 -37.89
C ASP A 275 -30.43 6.72 -36.81
N ALA A 276 -30.09 5.48 -37.20
CA ALA A 276 -29.78 4.42 -36.25
C ALA A 276 -28.45 4.67 -35.53
N VAL A 277 -27.45 5.20 -36.22
CA VAL A 277 -26.14 5.57 -35.64
C VAL A 277 -26.28 6.73 -34.68
N GLU A 278 -26.98 7.81 -35.06
CA GLU A 278 -27.17 8.94 -34.17
C GLU A 278 -27.96 8.57 -32.91
N LYS A 279 -28.99 7.74 -33.08
CA LYS A 279 -29.75 7.22 -31.95
C LYS A 279 -28.87 6.38 -31.03
N TYR A 280 -28.03 5.49 -31.57
CA TYR A 280 -27.14 4.64 -30.77
C TYR A 280 -26.11 5.48 -30.01
N ILE A 281 -25.52 6.52 -30.62
CA ILE A 281 -24.59 7.45 -29.97
C ILE A 281 -25.28 8.16 -28.81
N PHE A 282 -26.52 8.66 -29.03
CA PHE A 282 -27.28 9.30 -27.99
C PHE A 282 -27.59 8.34 -26.81
N ASP A 283 -28.17 7.16 -27.12
CA ASP A 283 -28.51 6.15 -26.10
C ASP A 283 -27.28 5.72 -25.28
N SER A 284 -26.12 5.57 -25.93
CA SER A 284 -24.86 5.23 -25.29
C SER A 284 -24.33 6.34 -24.39
N SER A 285 -24.53 7.60 -24.77
CA SER A 285 -24.10 8.75 -23.96
C SER A 285 -24.84 8.87 -22.61
N MET A 286 -26.00 8.23 -22.50
CA MET A 286 -26.79 8.19 -21.26
C MET A 286 -26.35 7.10 -20.29
N LYS A 287 -25.46 6.18 -20.71
CA LYS A 287 -24.94 5.10 -19.87
C LYS A 287 -23.61 5.47 -19.22
N SER A 288 -23.42 5.10 -17.96
CA SER A 288 -22.11 5.20 -17.33
C SER A 288 -21.13 4.16 -17.90
N ASN A 289 -19.82 4.42 -17.82
CA ASN A 289 -18.81 3.43 -18.21
C ASN A 289 -18.91 2.12 -17.43
N VAL A 290 -19.39 2.20 -16.19
CA VAL A 290 -19.61 1.03 -15.33
C VAL A 290 -20.76 0.19 -15.86
N ASP A 291 -21.88 0.81 -16.22
CA ASP A 291 -23.02 0.10 -16.82
C ASP A 291 -22.61 -0.57 -18.14
N ARG A 292 -21.81 0.12 -18.94
CA ARG A 292 -21.27 -0.41 -20.20
C ARG A 292 -20.36 -1.63 -19.99
N MET A 293 -19.47 -1.57 -18.98
CA MET A 293 -18.54 -2.69 -18.67
C MET A 293 -19.24 -3.88 -18.02
N GLN A 294 -20.27 -3.65 -17.20
CA GLN A 294 -21.00 -4.70 -16.49
C GLN A 294 -22.12 -5.33 -17.32
N SER A 295 -22.52 -4.69 -18.43
CA SER A 295 -23.56 -5.22 -19.31
C SER A 295 -23.11 -6.54 -19.93
N LYS A 296 -23.86 -7.60 -19.65
CA LYS A 296 -23.68 -8.89 -20.31
C LYS A 296 -24.21 -8.89 -21.74
N GLU A 297 -25.12 -7.96 -22.04
CA GLU A 297 -25.70 -7.86 -23.37
C GLU A 297 -24.81 -7.05 -24.31
N LYS A 298 -24.37 -7.66 -25.42
CA LYS A 298 -23.63 -6.97 -26.47
C LYS A 298 -24.62 -6.19 -27.36
N THR A 299 -24.44 -4.88 -27.40
CA THR A 299 -25.22 -3.98 -28.27
C THR A 299 -24.29 -3.34 -29.29
N GLY A 300 -24.84 -2.97 -30.43
CA GLY A 300 -24.09 -2.33 -31.50
C GLY A 300 -24.95 -1.90 -32.65
N VAL A 301 -24.41 -1.01 -33.46
CA VAL A 301 -25.03 -0.56 -34.73
C VAL A 301 -24.01 -0.55 -35.86
N PHE A 302 -24.38 -1.08 -36.98
CA PHE A 302 -23.57 -1.02 -38.20
C PHE A 302 -23.58 0.38 -38.79
N THR A 303 -22.40 0.92 -39.11
CA THR A 303 -22.28 2.29 -39.64
C THR A 303 -22.65 2.38 -41.14
N GLY A 304 -22.68 1.27 -41.86
CA GLY A 304 -22.80 1.23 -43.31
C GLY A 304 -21.47 1.34 -44.06
N SER A 305 -20.37 1.65 -43.32
CA SER A 305 -19.02 1.79 -43.88
C SER A 305 -18.15 0.56 -43.58
N TYR A 306 -17.08 0.41 -44.39
CA TYR A 306 -16.11 -0.67 -44.26
C TYR A 306 -14.70 -0.11 -44.12
N ALA A 307 -13.84 -0.84 -43.46
CA ALA A 307 -12.40 -0.62 -43.43
C ALA A 307 -11.66 -1.73 -44.17
N ILE A 308 -10.49 -1.44 -44.69
CA ILE A 308 -9.66 -2.39 -45.41
C ILE A 308 -8.59 -2.95 -44.50
N ASN A 309 -8.58 -4.28 -44.31
CA ASN A 309 -7.51 -4.95 -43.57
C ASN A 309 -6.19 -4.85 -44.36
N PRO A 310 -5.13 -4.24 -43.83
CA PRO A 310 -3.90 -3.98 -44.58
C PRO A 310 -3.12 -5.24 -44.97
N LEU A 311 -3.34 -6.40 -44.31
CA LEU A 311 -2.60 -7.62 -44.60
C LEU A 311 -3.19 -8.43 -45.74
N ASN A 312 -4.53 -8.50 -45.85
CA ASN A 312 -5.21 -9.35 -46.83
C ASN A 312 -6.16 -8.58 -47.75
N GLY A 313 -6.31 -7.25 -47.58
CA GLY A 313 -7.21 -6.45 -48.41
C GLY A 313 -8.71 -6.70 -48.19
N ALA A 314 -9.07 -7.47 -47.17
CA ALA A 314 -10.46 -7.79 -46.89
C ALA A 314 -11.23 -6.57 -46.38
N LYS A 315 -12.48 -6.41 -46.81
CA LYS A 315 -13.40 -5.39 -46.30
C LYS A 315 -14.00 -5.85 -44.99
N THR A 316 -13.71 -5.12 -43.90
CA THR A 316 -14.22 -5.36 -42.56
C THR A 316 -15.33 -4.34 -42.26
N PRO A 317 -16.57 -4.77 -41.91
CA PRO A 317 -17.63 -3.83 -41.59
C PRO A 317 -17.30 -3.07 -40.28
N ILE A 318 -17.62 -1.78 -40.26
CA ILE A 318 -17.37 -0.90 -39.08
C ILE A 318 -18.66 -0.77 -38.30
N TRP A 319 -18.57 -1.14 -37.01
CA TRP A 319 -19.65 -1.06 -36.04
C TRP A 319 -19.35 -0.01 -34.97
N LEU A 320 -20.37 0.54 -34.37
CA LEU A 320 -20.27 1.23 -33.09
C LEU A 320 -20.80 0.31 -31.99
N SER A 321 -20.10 0.25 -30.89
CA SER A 321 -20.57 -0.46 -29.71
C SER A 321 -20.08 0.19 -28.42
N ASP A 322 -20.94 0.17 -27.41
CA ASP A 322 -20.71 0.79 -26.12
C ASP A 322 -19.74 -0.01 -25.21
N TYR A 323 -19.32 -1.23 -25.59
CA TYR A 323 -18.26 -1.94 -24.89
C TYR A 323 -16.84 -1.43 -25.22
N VAL A 324 -16.70 -0.64 -26.28
CA VAL A 324 -15.45 0.04 -26.62
C VAL A 324 -15.47 1.45 -26.01
N LEU A 325 -14.45 1.80 -25.24
CA LEU A 325 -14.35 3.08 -24.57
C LEU A 325 -13.42 4.02 -25.34
N ALA A 326 -13.81 5.30 -25.47
CA ALA A 326 -13.02 6.29 -26.21
C ALA A 326 -11.69 6.64 -25.54
N ASP A 327 -11.60 6.47 -24.23
CA ASP A 327 -10.43 6.75 -23.40
C ASP A 327 -9.47 5.55 -23.27
N TYR A 328 -9.75 4.44 -23.95
CA TYR A 328 -8.88 3.27 -23.98
C TYR A 328 -8.30 3.02 -25.39
N GLY A 329 -6.96 3.07 -25.49
CA GLY A 329 -6.27 2.93 -26.78
C GLY A 329 -6.60 4.08 -27.74
N THR A 330 -7.02 3.73 -28.94
CA THR A 330 -7.43 4.69 -29.98
C THR A 330 -8.94 4.92 -30.04
N GLY A 331 -9.72 4.32 -29.15
CA GLY A 331 -11.19 4.29 -29.21
C GLY A 331 -11.75 3.42 -30.35
N ALA A 332 -10.89 2.64 -31.01
CA ALA A 332 -11.23 1.69 -32.05
C ALA A 332 -10.49 0.37 -31.83
N ILE A 333 -11.14 -0.75 -32.13
CA ILE A 333 -10.56 -2.08 -32.00
C ILE A 333 -10.80 -2.88 -33.31
N MET A 334 -9.82 -3.67 -33.71
CA MET A 334 -10.03 -4.78 -34.63
C MET A 334 -10.61 -5.95 -33.86
N CYS A 335 -11.58 -6.63 -34.38
CA CYS A 335 -12.25 -7.75 -33.71
C CYS A 335 -11.87 -9.06 -34.35
N VAL A 336 -11.41 -9.99 -33.52
CA VAL A 336 -10.96 -11.33 -33.95
C VAL A 336 -11.80 -12.39 -33.25
N PRO A 337 -13.01 -12.68 -33.74
CA PRO A 337 -13.98 -13.48 -32.98
C PRO A 337 -13.54 -14.93 -32.76
N ALA A 338 -12.65 -15.47 -33.58
CA ALA A 338 -12.10 -16.79 -33.32
C ALA A 338 -11.18 -16.87 -32.09
N HIS A 339 -10.65 -15.74 -31.57
CA HIS A 339 -9.60 -15.70 -30.55
C HIS A 339 -9.87 -14.71 -29.39
N ASP A 340 -11.07 -14.12 -29.32
CA ASP A 340 -11.54 -13.28 -28.21
C ASP A 340 -13.02 -13.59 -27.93
N ASP A 341 -13.33 -13.89 -26.66
CA ASP A 341 -14.68 -14.28 -26.25
C ASP A 341 -15.72 -13.18 -26.50
N ARG A 342 -15.35 -11.91 -26.25
CA ARG A 342 -16.25 -10.77 -26.45
C ARG A 342 -16.60 -10.57 -27.93
N ASP A 343 -15.58 -10.69 -28.78
CA ASP A 343 -15.72 -10.58 -30.22
C ASP A 343 -16.51 -11.76 -30.77
N PHE A 344 -16.33 -12.97 -30.20
CA PHE A 344 -17.08 -14.16 -30.54
C PHE A 344 -18.57 -14.00 -30.25
N GLU A 345 -18.92 -13.54 -29.04
CA GLU A 345 -20.30 -13.28 -28.67
C GLU A 345 -20.97 -12.23 -29.57
N PHE A 346 -20.22 -11.16 -29.89
CA PHE A 346 -20.69 -10.09 -30.78
C PHE A 346 -20.92 -10.65 -32.23
N ALA A 347 -19.95 -11.39 -32.74
CA ALA A 347 -20.05 -12.00 -34.09
C ALA A 347 -21.23 -12.96 -34.17
N LYS A 348 -21.48 -13.76 -33.14
CA LYS A 348 -22.64 -14.66 -33.10
C LYS A 348 -23.96 -13.91 -33.06
N LYS A 349 -24.04 -12.81 -32.29
CA LYS A 349 -25.26 -12.01 -32.19
C LYS A 349 -25.63 -11.30 -33.50
N PHE A 350 -24.61 -10.81 -34.21
CA PHE A 350 -24.81 -10.01 -35.41
C PHE A 350 -24.51 -10.77 -36.73
N ASP A 351 -24.38 -12.09 -36.63
CA ASP A 351 -24.11 -12.99 -37.75
C ASP A 351 -22.90 -12.56 -38.61
N LEU A 352 -21.78 -12.23 -37.91
CA LEU A 352 -20.54 -11.82 -38.56
C LEU A 352 -19.59 -13.02 -38.76
N PRO A 353 -18.70 -12.97 -39.79
CA PRO A 353 -17.77 -14.06 -40.06
C PRO A 353 -16.79 -14.31 -38.88
N ILE A 354 -16.48 -15.59 -38.63
CA ILE A 354 -15.49 -16.05 -37.66
C ILE A 354 -14.42 -16.81 -38.43
N VAL A 355 -13.18 -16.33 -38.40
CA VAL A 355 -12.04 -16.92 -39.10
C VAL A 355 -10.96 -17.30 -38.08
N GLN A 356 -10.74 -18.60 -37.92
CA GLN A 356 -9.69 -19.10 -37.04
C GLN A 356 -8.32 -18.92 -37.70
N VAL A 357 -7.37 -18.30 -36.99
CA VAL A 357 -6.00 -18.05 -37.45
C VAL A 357 -4.93 -18.72 -36.59
N ILE A 358 -5.29 -19.23 -35.41
CA ILE A 358 -4.40 -20.02 -34.56
C ILE A 358 -5.05 -21.37 -34.27
N ALA A 359 -4.33 -22.44 -34.54
CA ALA A 359 -4.79 -23.81 -34.29
C ALA A 359 -3.76 -24.59 -33.45
N LYS A 360 -4.23 -25.35 -32.45
CA LYS A 360 -3.38 -26.12 -31.54
C LYS A 360 -2.44 -27.07 -32.31
N ASP A 361 -2.98 -27.81 -33.26
CA ASP A 361 -2.24 -28.82 -34.04
C ASP A 361 -2.21 -28.49 -35.54
N GLY A 362 -2.35 -27.20 -35.88
CA GLY A 362 -2.42 -26.77 -37.31
C GLY A 362 -3.71 -27.16 -38.02
N LYS A 363 -4.74 -27.60 -37.29
CA LYS A 363 -6.05 -28.00 -37.83
C LYS A 363 -7.14 -27.05 -37.40
N GLU A 364 -7.91 -26.59 -38.37
CA GLU A 364 -9.08 -25.74 -38.13
C GLU A 364 -10.17 -26.47 -37.35
N ILE A 365 -10.86 -25.76 -36.45
CA ILE A 365 -12.00 -26.30 -35.70
C ILE A 365 -13.25 -26.13 -36.57
N GLU A 366 -13.85 -27.24 -37.02
CA GLU A 366 -15.14 -27.20 -37.69
C GLU A 366 -16.24 -26.78 -36.72
N ASN A 367 -17.02 -25.73 -37.07
CA ASN A 367 -18.14 -25.20 -36.23
C ASN A 367 -17.74 -24.79 -34.83
N MET A 368 -16.94 -23.75 -34.70
CA MET A 368 -16.56 -23.13 -33.40
C MET A 368 -17.80 -22.77 -32.59
N THR A 369 -17.89 -23.29 -31.38
CA THR A 369 -18.94 -22.96 -30.38
C THR A 369 -18.47 -21.94 -29.33
N GLU A 370 -17.17 -21.76 -29.24
CA GLU A 370 -16.50 -20.79 -28.35
C GLU A 370 -15.21 -20.30 -29.01
N ALA A 371 -14.67 -19.17 -28.52
CA ALA A 371 -13.41 -18.68 -29.05
C ALA A 371 -12.24 -19.57 -28.59
N TYR A 372 -11.24 -19.74 -29.44
CA TYR A 372 -9.97 -20.35 -29.08
C TYR A 372 -9.02 -19.26 -28.55
N THR A 373 -9.03 -19.06 -27.24
CA THR A 373 -8.32 -17.97 -26.57
C THR A 373 -6.87 -18.30 -26.21
N ASP A 374 -6.43 -19.54 -26.37
CA ASP A 374 -5.03 -19.92 -26.16
C ASP A 374 -4.13 -19.21 -27.17
N ALA A 375 -3.08 -18.55 -26.66
CA ALA A 375 -2.14 -17.83 -27.52
C ALA A 375 -1.10 -18.74 -28.19
N VAL A 376 -1.08 -20.04 -27.89
CA VAL A 376 -0.09 -20.99 -28.35
C VAL A 376 -0.72 -21.89 -29.42
N GLY A 377 -0.08 -21.94 -30.57
CA GLY A 377 -0.52 -22.81 -31.71
C GLY A 377 0.23 -22.47 -33.00
N THR A 378 -0.18 -23.10 -34.07
CA THR A 378 0.33 -22.87 -35.42
C THR A 378 -0.61 -21.94 -36.17
N MET A 379 -0.05 -20.97 -36.88
CA MET A 379 -0.83 -20.06 -37.73
C MET A 379 -1.46 -20.77 -38.89
N ILE A 380 -2.76 -20.55 -39.10
CA ILE A 380 -3.55 -21.01 -40.25
C ILE A 380 -4.35 -19.83 -40.82
N ASN A 381 -4.84 -19.91 -42.03
CA ASN A 381 -5.64 -18.87 -42.67
C ASN A 381 -5.01 -17.45 -42.63
N SER A 382 -3.67 -17.39 -42.58
CA SER A 382 -2.89 -16.18 -42.31
C SER A 382 -1.86 -15.85 -43.40
N GLY A 383 -2.14 -16.20 -44.64
CA GLY A 383 -1.29 -15.89 -45.80
C GLY A 383 0.18 -16.30 -45.59
N ASP A 384 1.10 -15.34 -45.69
CA ASP A 384 2.55 -15.55 -45.52
C ASP A 384 2.93 -16.02 -44.10
N TRP A 385 2.04 -15.89 -43.11
CA TRP A 385 2.28 -16.32 -41.72
C TRP A 385 1.83 -17.76 -41.44
N ASN A 386 1.23 -18.45 -42.43
CA ASN A 386 0.81 -19.83 -42.25
C ASN A 386 1.99 -20.73 -41.86
N GLY A 387 1.77 -21.61 -40.90
CA GLY A 387 2.77 -22.54 -40.40
C GLY A 387 3.74 -21.93 -39.34
N MET A 388 3.71 -20.63 -39.10
CA MET A 388 4.51 -20.02 -38.05
C MET A 388 3.94 -20.35 -36.66
N GLU A 389 4.81 -20.35 -35.66
CA GLU A 389 4.39 -20.47 -34.24
C GLU A 389 3.80 -19.13 -33.76
N SER A 390 2.56 -19.15 -33.26
CA SER A 390 1.83 -17.95 -32.89
C SER A 390 2.52 -17.16 -31.75
N ALA A 391 3.10 -17.84 -30.78
CA ALA A 391 3.81 -17.19 -29.66
C ALA A 391 5.03 -16.38 -30.15
N LYS A 392 5.79 -16.93 -31.12
CA LYS A 392 6.92 -16.24 -31.73
C LYS A 392 6.44 -15.09 -32.61
N LEU A 393 5.44 -15.36 -33.45
CA LEU A 393 4.87 -14.35 -34.36
C LEU A 393 4.30 -13.14 -33.59
N LYS A 394 3.66 -13.36 -32.44
CA LYS A 394 3.17 -12.28 -31.59
C LYS A 394 4.25 -11.25 -31.24
N LEU A 395 5.49 -11.69 -31.07
CA LEU A 395 6.64 -10.82 -30.76
C LEU A 395 7.21 -10.15 -32.01
N GLU A 396 7.17 -10.82 -33.13
CA GLU A 396 7.77 -10.38 -34.40
C GLU A 396 6.80 -9.54 -35.25
N ALA A 397 5.50 -9.81 -35.18
CA ALA A 397 4.49 -9.16 -36.02
C ALA A 397 4.45 -7.63 -35.91
N PRO A 398 4.66 -6.99 -34.73
CA PRO A 398 4.74 -5.53 -34.65
C PRO A 398 5.81 -4.93 -35.58
N GLN A 399 6.97 -5.55 -35.60
CA GLN A 399 8.07 -5.14 -36.47
C GLN A 399 7.74 -5.36 -37.95
N MET A 400 7.15 -6.50 -38.29
CA MET A 400 6.75 -6.80 -39.66
C MET A 400 5.69 -5.85 -40.20
N ILE A 401 4.74 -5.42 -39.35
CA ILE A 401 3.70 -4.45 -39.69
C ILE A 401 4.33 -3.07 -39.97
N GLU A 402 5.29 -2.66 -39.18
CA GLU A 402 6.01 -1.39 -39.36
C GLU A 402 6.84 -1.40 -40.62
N GLU A 403 7.58 -2.47 -40.92
CA GLU A 403 8.40 -2.60 -42.13
C GLU A 403 7.54 -2.60 -43.41
N LYS A 404 6.31 -3.12 -43.33
CA LYS A 404 5.37 -3.08 -44.47
C LYS A 404 4.63 -1.73 -44.61
N GLY A 405 4.83 -0.80 -43.65
CA GLY A 405 4.16 0.52 -43.64
C GLY A 405 2.68 0.47 -43.27
N TYR A 406 2.21 -0.60 -42.66
CA TYR A 406 0.81 -0.80 -42.27
C TYR A 406 0.50 -0.22 -40.89
N GLY A 407 1.51 0.21 -40.18
CA GLY A 407 1.39 0.76 -38.84
C GLY A 407 2.74 0.99 -38.21
N LYS A 408 2.79 0.94 -36.87
CA LYS A 408 4.04 1.07 -36.12
C LYS A 408 4.05 0.15 -34.90
N LYS A 409 5.24 -0.32 -34.54
CA LYS A 409 5.49 -0.99 -33.27
C LYS A 409 5.27 0.00 -32.15
N THR A 410 4.46 -0.33 -31.18
CA THR A 410 4.06 0.60 -30.12
C THR A 410 4.02 -0.08 -28.76
N THR A 411 4.53 0.63 -27.79
CA THR A 411 4.34 0.30 -26.36
C THR A 411 3.21 1.17 -25.84
N ASN A 412 2.24 0.57 -25.20
CA ASN A 412 1.12 1.28 -24.59
C ASN A 412 1.07 1.00 -23.10
N TYR A 413 0.41 1.88 -22.34
CA TYR A 413 0.22 1.80 -20.91
C TYR A 413 -1.26 1.95 -20.57
N LYS A 414 -1.73 1.24 -19.54
CA LYS A 414 -3.06 1.49 -18.96
C LYS A 414 -3.08 2.76 -18.14
N LEU A 415 -1.94 3.08 -17.51
CA LEU A 415 -1.77 4.31 -16.73
C LEU A 415 -2.17 5.52 -17.55
N ARG A 416 -2.93 6.43 -16.94
CA ARG A 416 -3.32 7.72 -17.52
C ARG A 416 -2.71 8.84 -16.71
N ASP A 417 -2.61 10.04 -17.32
CA ASP A 417 -2.17 11.22 -16.60
C ASP A 417 -3.10 11.52 -15.42
N TRP A 418 -2.52 12.01 -14.36
CA TRP A 418 -3.21 12.22 -13.10
C TRP A 418 -4.10 13.46 -13.17
N VAL A 419 -5.42 13.30 -12.98
CA VAL A 419 -6.39 14.41 -12.85
C VAL A 419 -6.16 15.11 -11.52
N PHE A 420 -5.61 16.33 -11.59
CA PHE A 420 -5.03 16.98 -10.42
C PHE A 420 -5.91 18.07 -9.81
N SER A 421 -6.78 18.74 -10.55
CA SER A 421 -7.63 19.79 -10.00
C SER A 421 -8.88 19.26 -9.32
N ARG A 422 -9.30 19.96 -8.24
CA ARG A 422 -10.52 19.70 -7.49
C ARG A 422 -11.39 20.94 -7.41
N GLN A 423 -12.70 20.78 -7.59
CA GLN A 423 -13.70 21.84 -7.54
C GLN A 423 -14.19 22.01 -6.09
N ARG A 424 -13.23 22.15 -5.18
CA ARG A 424 -13.45 22.23 -3.74
C ARG A 424 -12.64 23.38 -3.15
N TYR A 425 -13.07 23.85 -1.98
CA TYR A 425 -12.42 24.96 -1.28
C TYR A 425 -11.20 24.50 -0.49
N TRP A 426 -11.33 23.41 0.30
CA TRP A 426 -10.32 22.99 1.26
C TRP A 426 -9.19 22.16 0.62
N GLY A 427 -8.26 22.86 0.05
CA GLY A 427 -7.07 22.31 -0.61
C GLY A 427 -6.07 23.41 -0.95
N GLU A 428 -4.86 23.03 -1.32
CA GLU A 428 -3.85 23.99 -1.77
C GLU A 428 -4.33 24.68 -3.05
N PRO A 429 -4.35 26.02 -3.10
CA PRO A 429 -4.63 26.73 -4.33
C PRO A 429 -3.59 26.40 -5.42
N ILE A 430 -4.04 26.15 -6.62
CA ILE A 430 -3.14 25.92 -7.77
C ILE A 430 -2.53 27.28 -8.17
N PRO A 431 -1.20 27.43 -8.12
CA PRO A 431 -0.54 28.73 -8.26
C PRO A 431 -0.37 29.16 -9.73
N ILE A 432 -1.50 29.26 -10.45
CA ILE A 432 -1.55 29.68 -11.85
C ILE A 432 -2.45 30.90 -12.01
N ILE A 433 -2.07 31.77 -12.92
CA ILE A 433 -2.79 32.97 -13.35
C ILE A 433 -3.15 32.81 -14.82
N HIS A 434 -4.44 32.95 -15.14
CA HIS A 434 -4.95 32.94 -16.50
C HIS A 434 -4.93 34.37 -17.06
N CYS A 435 -3.99 34.63 -17.95
CA CYS A 435 -3.84 35.93 -18.63
C CYS A 435 -4.41 35.83 -20.05
N PRO A 436 -5.25 36.78 -20.48
CA PRO A 436 -5.79 36.76 -21.84
C PRO A 436 -4.72 36.94 -22.93
N HIS A 437 -3.55 37.46 -22.59
CA HIS A 437 -2.44 37.70 -23.54
C HIS A 437 -1.34 36.63 -23.43
N CYS A 438 -0.99 36.23 -22.21
CA CYS A 438 0.14 35.34 -21.95
C CYS A 438 -0.28 33.85 -21.76
N GLY A 439 -1.59 33.59 -21.69
CA GLY A 439 -2.10 32.23 -21.35
C GLY A 439 -1.92 31.91 -19.88
N ASN A 440 -1.58 30.68 -19.58
CA ASN A 440 -1.35 30.20 -18.21
C ASN A 440 0.05 30.64 -17.73
N VAL A 441 0.09 31.42 -16.68
CA VAL A 441 1.32 31.98 -16.10
C VAL A 441 1.41 31.52 -14.65
N PRO A 442 2.54 30.94 -14.19
CA PRO A 442 2.70 30.58 -12.80
C PRO A 442 2.81 31.81 -11.91
N VAL A 443 2.31 31.74 -10.69
CA VAL A 443 2.60 32.72 -9.66
C VAL A 443 4.11 32.75 -9.42
N PRO A 444 4.76 33.93 -9.37
CA PRO A 444 6.17 34.04 -9.08
C PRO A 444 6.55 33.32 -7.77
N GLU A 445 7.67 32.60 -7.77
CA GLU A 445 8.07 31.75 -6.62
C GLU A 445 8.24 32.57 -5.33
N GLU A 446 8.69 33.79 -5.42
CA GLU A 446 8.85 34.74 -4.31
C GLU A 446 7.50 35.20 -3.70
N GLN A 447 6.40 35.00 -4.42
CA GLN A 447 5.05 35.30 -3.95
C GLN A 447 4.33 34.09 -3.34
N LEU A 448 4.96 32.93 -3.36
CA LEU A 448 4.43 31.75 -2.68
C LEU A 448 4.62 31.85 -1.16
N PRO A 449 3.69 31.37 -0.36
CA PRO A 449 2.47 30.63 -0.75
C PRO A 449 1.38 31.56 -1.26
N LEU A 450 0.68 31.13 -2.32
CA LEU A 450 -0.63 31.68 -2.65
C LEU A 450 -1.62 31.15 -1.62
N ARG A 451 -2.05 32.02 -0.70
CA ARG A 451 -2.88 31.61 0.43
C ARG A 451 -4.32 31.37 0.04
N LEU A 452 -4.91 30.35 0.65
CA LEU A 452 -6.34 30.11 0.59
C LEU A 452 -7.08 31.27 1.31
N PRO A 453 -8.05 31.95 0.66
CA PRO A 453 -8.77 33.05 1.28
C PRO A 453 -9.72 32.56 2.36
N GLU A 454 -9.93 33.38 3.39
CA GLU A 454 -10.99 33.11 4.38
C GLU A 454 -12.36 33.36 3.74
N VAL A 455 -13.32 32.45 3.92
CA VAL A 455 -14.65 32.50 3.36
C VAL A 455 -15.70 32.15 4.39
N GLU A 456 -16.88 32.80 4.31
CA GLU A 456 -18.02 32.46 5.14
C GLU A 456 -18.73 31.19 4.63
N SER A 457 -18.78 31.01 3.31
CA SER A 457 -19.41 29.85 2.67
C SER A 457 -18.42 29.15 1.72
N TYR A 458 -18.31 27.84 1.87
CA TYR A 458 -17.42 26.98 1.07
C TYR A 458 -18.19 25.76 0.49
N GLN A 459 -19.50 25.83 0.43
CA GLN A 459 -20.32 24.73 -0.10
C GLN A 459 -19.99 24.48 -1.58
N PRO A 460 -19.74 23.22 -1.97
CA PRO A 460 -19.45 22.88 -3.36
C PRO A 460 -20.66 23.17 -4.24
N THR A 461 -20.42 23.83 -5.38
CA THR A 461 -21.47 24.33 -6.27
C THR A 461 -22.21 23.21 -7.02
N GLY A 462 -21.51 22.14 -7.37
CA GLY A 462 -22.03 21.05 -8.22
C GLY A 462 -22.08 21.40 -9.72
N THR A 463 -21.80 22.63 -10.09
CA THR A 463 -21.78 23.10 -11.49
C THR A 463 -20.49 22.69 -12.23
N GLY A 464 -19.43 22.41 -11.50
CA GLY A 464 -18.07 22.23 -12.00
C GLY A 464 -17.16 23.42 -11.69
N GLU A 465 -17.72 24.49 -11.13
CA GLU A 465 -16.96 25.63 -10.62
C GLU A 465 -16.58 25.42 -9.16
N SER A 466 -15.39 25.87 -8.78
CA SER A 466 -14.95 25.90 -7.39
C SER A 466 -15.68 26.99 -6.60
N PRO A 467 -15.92 26.83 -5.30
CA PRO A 467 -16.40 27.92 -4.44
C PRO A 467 -15.53 29.17 -4.47
N LEU A 468 -14.23 29.04 -4.75
CA LEU A 468 -13.31 30.16 -4.89
C LEU A 468 -13.66 31.08 -6.07
N ALA A 469 -14.32 30.57 -7.11
CA ALA A 469 -14.69 31.35 -8.29
C ALA A 469 -15.67 32.51 -7.97
N ALA A 470 -16.39 32.44 -6.86
CA ALA A 470 -17.31 33.48 -6.41
C ALA A 470 -16.64 34.61 -5.62
N ILE A 471 -15.31 34.55 -5.37
CA ILE A 471 -14.60 35.53 -4.55
C ILE A 471 -13.83 36.46 -5.49
N ASP A 472 -14.51 37.47 -6.02
CA ASP A 472 -13.93 38.40 -7.02
C ASP A 472 -12.63 39.05 -6.57
N GLU A 473 -12.53 39.45 -5.30
CA GLU A 473 -11.32 40.08 -4.74
C GLU A 473 -10.10 39.16 -4.76
N TRP A 474 -10.32 37.85 -4.61
CA TRP A 474 -9.24 36.86 -4.65
C TRP A 474 -8.96 36.42 -6.09
N VAL A 475 -10.00 36.24 -6.91
CA VAL A 475 -9.87 35.77 -8.31
C VAL A 475 -9.17 36.78 -9.20
N ASN A 476 -9.56 38.05 -9.10
CA ASN A 476 -9.02 39.10 -9.98
C ASN A 476 -7.62 39.52 -9.55
N THR A 477 -6.70 39.56 -10.50
CA THR A 477 -5.28 39.86 -10.28
C THR A 477 -4.68 40.51 -11.51
N THR A 478 -3.38 40.80 -11.47
CA THR A 478 -2.60 41.26 -12.62
C THR A 478 -1.62 40.18 -13.07
N CYS A 479 -1.45 40.06 -14.36
CA CYS A 479 -0.46 39.16 -14.93
C CYS A 479 0.97 39.61 -14.53
N PRO A 480 1.79 38.76 -13.92
CA PRO A 480 3.16 39.15 -13.53
C PRO A 480 4.11 39.32 -14.72
N VAL A 481 3.72 38.87 -15.91
CA VAL A 481 4.55 38.99 -17.13
C VAL A 481 4.24 40.27 -17.93
N CYS A 482 2.97 40.55 -18.21
CA CYS A 482 2.55 41.66 -19.06
C CYS A 482 1.80 42.78 -18.34
N GLY A 483 1.45 42.63 -17.06
CA GLY A 483 0.72 43.61 -16.27
C GLY A 483 -0.77 43.73 -16.59
N ALA A 484 -1.31 42.95 -17.54
CA ALA A 484 -2.71 43.00 -17.89
C ALA A 484 -3.60 42.43 -16.79
N ALA A 485 -4.88 42.82 -16.77
CA ALA A 485 -5.88 42.20 -15.91
C ALA A 485 -5.99 40.69 -16.18
N ALA A 486 -5.93 39.89 -15.14
CA ALA A 486 -5.91 38.44 -15.23
C ALA A 486 -6.70 37.83 -14.09
N LYS A 487 -6.89 36.50 -14.13
CA LYS A 487 -7.62 35.75 -13.11
C LYS A 487 -6.78 34.62 -12.54
N ARG A 488 -6.84 34.42 -11.23
CA ARG A 488 -6.25 33.23 -10.59
C ARG A 488 -7.04 31.98 -10.94
N GLU A 489 -6.34 30.85 -11.01
CA GLU A 489 -6.97 29.54 -11.02
C GLU A 489 -7.79 29.35 -9.75
N THR A 490 -9.01 28.83 -9.88
CA THR A 490 -9.96 28.68 -8.77
C THR A 490 -10.07 27.25 -8.25
N ASN A 491 -9.55 26.26 -8.99
CA ASN A 491 -9.46 24.90 -8.50
C ASN A 491 -8.34 24.75 -7.48
N THR A 492 -8.50 23.77 -6.61
CA THR A 492 -7.47 23.38 -5.62
C THR A 492 -6.83 22.05 -5.98
N MET A 493 -5.71 21.73 -5.35
CA MET A 493 -5.02 20.46 -5.50
C MET A 493 -5.74 19.36 -4.72
N PRO A 494 -5.56 18.07 -5.10
CA PRO A 494 -6.05 16.96 -4.29
C PRO A 494 -5.22 16.83 -3.01
N GLN A 495 -5.76 16.19 -1.98
CA GLN A 495 -5.03 15.89 -0.74
C GLN A 495 -3.70 15.15 -0.97
N TRP A 496 -3.63 14.36 -2.02
CA TRP A 496 -2.42 13.62 -2.43
C TRP A 496 -1.23 14.51 -2.81
N ALA A 497 -1.46 15.78 -3.12
CA ALA A 497 -0.40 16.71 -3.47
C ALA A 497 0.56 16.91 -2.30
N GLY A 498 0.05 17.20 -1.10
CA GLY A 498 0.86 17.36 0.11
C GLY A 498 1.47 16.04 0.59
N SER A 499 0.69 14.96 0.56
CA SER A 499 1.16 13.65 1.03
C SER A 499 2.20 12.99 0.11
N SER A 500 2.35 13.45 -1.14
CA SER A 500 3.34 12.88 -2.05
C SER A 500 4.79 13.26 -1.76
N TRP A 501 5.04 14.21 -0.85
CA TRP A 501 6.39 14.68 -0.55
C TRP A 501 6.65 14.97 0.95
N TYR A 502 5.66 14.83 1.83
CA TYR A 502 5.74 15.22 3.25
C TYR A 502 6.91 14.58 4.01
N PHE A 503 7.31 13.37 3.65
CA PHE A 503 8.44 12.66 4.24
C PHE A 503 9.78 13.38 4.04
N LEU A 504 9.92 14.20 3.01
CA LEU A 504 11.06 15.07 2.80
C LEU A 504 11.04 16.24 3.79
N ARG A 505 9.86 16.80 4.02
CA ARG A 505 9.71 17.95 4.92
C ARG A 505 10.00 17.62 6.38
N TYR A 506 9.71 16.42 6.81
CA TYR A 506 9.98 15.98 8.18
C TYR A 506 11.46 16.07 8.57
N VAL A 507 12.38 15.91 7.64
CA VAL A 507 13.82 16.00 7.97
C VAL A 507 14.33 17.44 8.07
N ASP A 508 13.58 18.40 7.51
CA ASP A 508 13.93 19.83 7.51
C ASP A 508 12.68 20.74 7.64
N PRO A 509 11.88 20.57 8.71
CA PRO A 509 10.53 21.15 8.78
C PRO A 509 10.49 22.67 8.91
N HIS A 510 11.56 23.29 9.37
CA HIS A 510 11.65 24.74 9.63
C HIS A 510 12.41 25.50 8.55
N ASN A 511 12.81 24.84 7.47
CA ASN A 511 13.50 25.49 6.36
C ASN A 511 12.53 26.40 5.57
N ASP A 512 12.79 27.69 5.56
CA ASP A 512 11.97 28.69 4.87
C ASP A 512 12.48 29.05 3.47
N LYS A 513 13.68 28.54 3.10
CA LYS A 513 14.36 28.84 1.84
C LYS A 513 14.20 27.73 0.80
N GLU A 514 14.12 26.48 1.24
CA GLU A 514 14.07 25.30 0.38
C GLU A 514 13.03 24.32 0.91
N LEU A 515 12.52 23.46 0.02
CA LEU A 515 11.64 22.35 0.38
C LEU A 515 12.32 21.43 1.42
N VAL A 516 13.56 21.11 1.16
CA VAL A 516 14.50 20.41 2.03
C VAL A 516 15.91 20.80 1.61
N SER A 517 16.81 21.06 2.56
CA SER A 517 18.20 21.28 2.23
C SER A 517 18.87 19.99 1.78
N LYS A 518 19.84 20.12 0.85
CA LYS A 518 20.58 18.96 0.37
C LYS A 518 21.32 18.23 1.52
N GLU A 519 21.88 18.98 2.46
CA GLU A 519 22.55 18.44 3.65
C GLU A 519 21.62 17.53 4.46
N MET A 520 20.39 17.98 4.76
CA MET A 520 19.42 17.21 5.54
C MET A 520 18.88 16.03 4.74
N ALA A 521 18.66 16.20 3.44
CA ALA A 521 18.24 15.13 2.55
C ALA A 521 19.31 14.02 2.48
N ASP A 522 20.57 14.36 2.28
CA ASP A 522 21.66 13.39 2.19
C ASP A 522 21.92 12.68 3.53
N LYS A 523 21.69 13.38 4.65
CA LYS A 523 21.92 12.82 5.99
C LYS A 523 20.83 11.81 6.39
N TYR A 524 19.56 12.08 6.08
CA TYR A 524 18.44 11.37 6.69
C TYR A 524 17.59 10.57 5.71
N LEU A 525 17.61 10.83 4.42
CA LEU A 525 16.79 10.17 3.41
C LEU A 525 17.60 9.14 2.59
N PRO A 526 16.97 8.20 1.88
CA PRO A 526 15.53 7.94 1.85
C PRO A 526 14.97 7.33 3.14
N VAL A 527 13.64 7.14 3.20
CA VAL A 527 12.99 6.45 4.32
C VAL A 527 13.40 4.99 4.35
N ASP A 528 13.83 4.48 5.51
CA ASP A 528 14.30 3.10 5.65
C ASP A 528 13.14 2.11 5.78
N MET A 529 12.12 2.44 6.58
CA MET A 529 10.92 1.63 6.79
C MET A 529 9.67 2.50 6.72
N TYR A 530 8.73 2.12 5.88
CA TYR A 530 7.43 2.78 5.77
C TYR A 530 6.31 1.81 6.15
N ILE A 531 5.45 2.21 7.09
CA ILE A 531 4.36 1.39 7.61
C ILE A 531 3.03 2.06 7.29
N GLY A 532 2.14 1.34 6.61
CA GLY A 532 0.86 1.89 6.21
C GLY A 532 -0.05 0.93 5.45
N GLY A 533 -1.28 1.36 5.18
CA GLY A 533 -2.32 0.53 4.57
C GLY A 533 -2.06 0.17 3.11
N VAL A 534 -2.44 -1.04 2.71
CA VAL A 534 -2.30 -1.54 1.33
C VAL A 534 -3.18 -0.79 0.33
N GLU A 535 -4.25 -0.14 0.78
CA GLU A 535 -5.17 0.67 -0.02
C GLU A 535 -4.48 1.82 -0.77
N HIS A 536 -3.31 2.24 -0.28
CA HIS A 536 -2.51 3.30 -0.89
C HIS A 536 -1.59 2.82 -2.03
N ALA A 537 -1.62 1.54 -2.38
CA ALA A 537 -0.68 0.94 -3.35
C ALA A 537 -0.64 1.68 -4.70
N VAL A 538 -1.79 2.03 -5.27
CA VAL A 538 -1.91 2.75 -6.56
C VAL A 538 -2.31 4.22 -6.41
N LEU A 539 -2.40 4.72 -5.19
CA LEU A 539 -2.68 6.09 -4.83
C LEU A 539 -1.40 6.76 -4.31
N HIS A 540 -1.35 7.04 -3.00
CA HIS A 540 -0.25 7.73 -2.33
C HIS A 540 1.13 7.14 -2.66
N LEU A 541 1.30 5.81 -2.64
CA LEU A 541 2.59 5.18 -2.89
C LEU A 541 3.08 5.39 -4.33
N LEU A 542 2.17 5.35 -5.30
CA LEU A 542 2.50 5.61 -6.71
C LEU A 542 2.85 7.10 -6.92
N TYR A 543 2.06 8.00 -6.35
CA TYR A 543 2.29 9.44 -6.47
C TYR A 543 3.57 9.89 -5.77
N SER A 544 3.90 9.34 -4.59
CA SER A 544 5.15 9.63 -3.88
C SER A 544 6.38 9.20 -4.68
N ARG A 545 6.31 8.06 -5.37
CA ARG A 545 7.37 7.61 -6.28
C ARG A 545 7.53 8.55 -7.47
N PHE A 546 6.42 8.98 -8.07
CA PHE A 546 6.43 9.95 -9.16
C PHE A 546 7.06 11.28 -8.74
N TYR A 547 6.64 11.85 -7.60
CA TYR A 547 7.20 13.09 -7.07
C TYR A 547 8.69 12.96 -6.77
N THR A 548 9.09 11.86 -6.14
CA THR A 548 10.51 11.62 -5.81
C THR A 548 11.38 11.55 -7.07
N LYS A 549 10.95 10.84 -8.10
CA LYS A 549 11.67 10.79 -9.39
C LYS A 549 11.77 12.15 -10.04
N PHE A 550 10.69 12.92 -10.00
CA PHE A 550 10.71 14.30 -10.52
C PHE A 550 11.66 15.19 -9.73
N LEU A 551 11.63 15.15 -8.40
CA LEU A 551 12.52 15.93 -7.53
C LEU A 551 13.99 15.51 -7.68
N ASN A 552 14.24 14.23 -7.94
CA ASN A 552 15.57 13.74 -8.33
C ASN A 552 16.01 14.33 -9.67
N ASP A 553 15.16 14.32 -10.68
CA ASP A 553 15.47 14.86 -12.02
C ASP A 553 15.80 16.36 -12.02
N ILE A 554 15.24 17.13 -11.10
CA ILE A 554 15.54 18.56 -10.94
C ILE A 554 16.60 18.84 -9.86
N GLY A 555 17.21 17.80 -9.28
CA GLY A 555 18.38 17.91 -8.38
C GLY A 555 18.06 18.30 -6.94
N VAL A 556 16.82 18.16 -6.48
CA VAL A 556 16.44 18.40 -5.07
C VAL A 556 16.93 17.29 -4.16
N VAL A 557 16.88 16.05 -4.62
CA VAL A 557 17.34 14.85 -3.91
C VAL A 557 18.21 13.98 -4.81
N ASP A 558 19.09 13.16 -4.23
CA ASP A 558 20.03 12.29 -4.96
C ASP A 558 19.53 10.83 -5.09
N PHE A 559 18.32 10.55 -4.64
CA PHE A 559 17.67 9.23 -4.75
C PHE A 559 16.39 9.35 -5.58
N ASP A 560 15.96 8.26 -6.21
CA ASP A 560 14.80 8.22 -7.10
C ASP A 560 13.64 7.36 -6.60
N GLU A 561 13.79 6.76 -5.40
CA GLU A 561 12.72 6.02 -4.70
C GLU A 561 12.60 6.51 -3.25
N PRO A 562 11.36 6.81 -2.79
CA PRO A 562 11.15 7.46 -1.49
C PRO A 562 11.33 6.54 -0.29
N PHE A 563 10.93 5.25 -0.43
CA PHE A 563 10.79 4.29 0.67
C PHE A 563 11.52 3.00 0.33
N THR A 564 12.55 2.66 1.09
CA THR A 564 13.36 1.45 0.85
C THR A 564 12.57 0.20 1.14
N LYS A 565 11.97 0.12 2.33
CA LYS A 565 11.14 -1.01 2.76
C LYS A 565 9.73 -0.54 3.08
N LEU A 566 8.74 -1.31 2.65
CA LEU A 566 7.32 -1.10 2.94
C LEU A 566 6.78 -2.29 3.74
N PHE A 567 6.06 -1.99 4.80
CA PHE A 567 5.25 -2.97 5.52
C PHE A 567 3.78 -2.54 5.53
N ASN A 568 2.89 -3.44 5.09
CA ASN A 568 1.46 -3.21 5.15
C ASN A 568 0.87 -3.96 6.34
N GLN A 569 0.35 -3.22 7.32
CA GLN A 569 -0.40 -3.82 8.42
C GLN A 569 -1.81 -4.20 7.96
N GLY A 570 -2.32 -5.29 8.54
CA GLY A 570 -3.72 -5.67 8.43
C GLY A 570 -4.63 -4.76 9.27
N MET A 571 -5.91 -4.74 8.95
CA MET A 571 -6.92 -3.96 9.68
C MET A 571 -7.35 -4.67 10.96
N ILE A 572 -7.71 -3.89 11.99
CA ILE A 572 -8.48 -4.37 13.13
C ILE A 572 -9.95 -4.06 12.87
N ASN A 573 -10.73 -5.10 12.73
CA ASN A 573 -12.18 -5.04 12.60
C ASN A 573 -12.84 -4.92 13.98
N GLY A 574 -14.12 -4.51 14.00
CA GLY A 574 -14.94 -4.64 15.20
C GLY A 574 -15.19 -6.11 15.56
N SER A 575 -15.78 -6.33 16.73
CA SER A 575 -16.17 -7.68 17.18
C SER A 575 -17.22 -8.36 16.29
N ASP A 576 -17.82 -7.58 15.37
CA ASP A 576 -18.76 -8.02 14.33
C ASP A 576 -18.07 -8.49 13.03
N GLY A 577 -16.74 -8.54 13.00
CA GLY A 577 -15.93 -8.89 11.82
C GLY A 577 -15.95 -7.84 10.70
N GLN A 578 -16.47 -6.65 10.96
CA GLN A 578 -16.53 -5.57 9.98
C GLN A 578 -15.56 -4.44 10.32
N LYS A 579 -15.09 -3.73 9.28
CA LYS A 579 -14.28 -2.51 9.46
C LYS A 579 -14.94 -1.56 10.46
N MET A 580 -14.19 -1.12 11.47
CA MET A 580 -14.66 -0.16 12.47
C MET A 580 -15.07 1.14 11.80
N SER A 581 -16.25 1.61 12.15
CA SER A 581 -16.80 2.87 11.68
C SER A 581 -17.75 3.47 12.72
N LYS A 582 -17.63 4.78 12.96
CA LYS A 582 -18.56 5.50 13.87
C LYS A 582 -20.01 5.40 13.42
N SER A 583 -20.26 5.33 12.12
CA SER A 583 -21.61 5.17 11.57
C SER A 583 -22.22 3.80 11.85
N LYS A 584 -21.41 2.77 12.07
CA LYS A 584 -21.83 1.40 12.42
C LYS A 584 -21.91 1.19 13.93
N GLY A 585 -21.34 2.09 14.75
CA GLY A 585 -21.32 1.95 16.19
C GLY A 585 -20.44 0.83 16.74
N ASN A 586 -19.55 0.26 15.91
CA ASN A 586 -18.65 -0.84 16.26
C ASN A 586 -17.21 -0.40 16.61
N VAL A 587 -17.03 0.86 16.94
CA VAL A 587 -15.73 1.47 17.26
C VAL A 587 -15.35 1.20 18.70
N VAL A 588 -14.11 0.78 18.95
CA VAL A 588 -13.54 0.63 20.29
C VAL A 588 -12.60 1.81 20.58
N SER A 589 -12.85 2.51 21.69
CA SER A 589 -12.05 3.67 22.11
C SER A 589 -10.77 3.23 22.82
N PRO A 590 -9.60 3.69 22.38
CA PRO A 590 -8.35 3.44 23.08
C PRO A 590 -8.31 4.10 24.45
N ASP A 591 -8.98 5.24 24.65
CA ASP A 591 -8.96 5.99 25.92
C ASP A 591 -9.50 5.14 27.09
N ASP A 592 -10.56 4.38 26.87
CA ASP A 592 -11.14 3.50 27.89
C ASP A 592 -10.21 2.34 28.25
N LEU A 593 -9.58 1.74 27.24
CA LEU A 593 -8.66 0.62 27.45
C LEU A 593 -7.37 1.04 28.15
N VAL A 594 -6.82 2.20 27.81
CA VAL A 594 -5.65 2.77 28.51
C VAL A 594 -5.98 3.06 29.97
N ARG A 595 -7.15 3.63 30.27
CA ARG A 595 -7.61 3.86 31.63
C ARG A 595 -7.70 2.56 32.43
N ASP A 596 -8.28 1.51 31.86
CA ASP A 596 -8.64 0.28 32.56
C ASP A 596 -7.48 -0.72 32.66
N TYR A 597 -6.63 -0.81 31.63
CA TYR A 597 -5.55 -1.79 31.53
C TYR A 597 -4.14 -1.22 31.43
N GLY A 598 -4.02 0.07 31.11
CA GLY A 598 -2.75 0.74 30.84
C GLY A 598 -2.33 0.71 29.36
N CYS A 599 -1.47 1.65 29.01
CA CYS A 599 -0.93 1.82 27.66
C CYS A 599 -0.13 0.57 27.21
N ASP A 600 0.76 0.06 28.07
CA ASP A 600 1.61 -1.09 27.74
C ASP A 600 0.79 -2.34 27.42
N ALA A 601 -0.32 -2.58 28.13
CA ALA A 601 -1.20 -3.70 27.85
C ALA A 601 -1.92 -3.54 26.50
N LEU A 602 -2.40 -2.35 26.18
CA LEU A 602 -3.05 -2.08 24.89
C LEU A 602 -2.05 -2.20 23.73
N ARG A 603 -0.85 -1.62 23.85
CA ARG A 603 0.21 -1.74 22.84
C ARG A 603 0.53 -3.21 22.52
N MET A 604 0.73 -4.01 23.53
CA MET A 604 1.01 -5.43 23.35
C MET A 604 -0.18 -6.17 22.75
N TYR A 605 -1.40 -5.85 23.17
CA TYR A 605 -2.59 -6.53 22.65
C TYR A 605 -2.85 -6.20 21.17
N GLU A 606 -2.64 -4.97 20.73
CA GLU A 606 -2.72 -4.56 19.30
C GLU A 606 -1.83 -5.43 18.39
N LEU A 607 -0.70 -5.91 18.92
CA LEU A 607 0.23 -6.76 18.18
C LEU A 607 -0.05 -8.27 18.39
N PHE A 608 -0.64 -8.63 19.53
CA PHE A 608 -0.90 -10.04 19.87
C PHE A 608 -2.15 -10.62 19.22
N VAL A 609 -3.10 -9.77 18.82
CA VAL A 609 -4.39 -10.16 18.24
C VAL A 609 -4.27 -11.01 16.97
N GLY A 610 -3.16 -10.91 16.24
CA GLY A 610 -2.88 -11.72 15.05
C GLY A 610 -1.58 -11.29 14.34
N PRO A 611 -1.19 -12.00 13.28
CA PRO A 611 -0.05 -11.61 12.46
C PRO A 611 -0.20 -10.17 12.00
N PRO A 612 0.87 -9.34 12.09
CA PRO A 612 0.75 -7.90 11.84
C PRO A 612 0.28 -7.55 10.42
N GLU A 613 0.55 -8.39 9.44
CA GLU A 613 0.17 -8.22 8.03
C GLU A 613 -1.27 -8.68 7.71
N LEU A 614 -1.94 -9.38 8.62
CA LEU A 614 -3.30 -9.90 8.42
C LEU A 614 -4.34 -9.11 9.19
N ASP A 615 -5.55 -9.07 8.65
CA ASP A 615 -6.71 -8.52 9.34
C ASP A 615 -7.06 -9.40 10.56
N ALA A 616 -7.55 -8.76 11.62
CA ALA A 616 -7.98 -9.45 12.83
C ALA A 616 -9.22 -8.79 13.40
N ASP A 617 -10.05 -9.60 14.07
CA ASP A 617 -11.25 -9.11 14.75
C ASP A 617 -10.92 -8.79 16.21
N TRP A 618 -11.42 -7.67 16.70
CA TRP A 618 -11.22 -7.22 18.07
C TRP A 618 -12.02 -8.10 19.06
N ASP A 619 -11.36 -8.54 20.12
CA ASP A 619 -11.99 -9.24 21.27
C ASP A 619 -11.55 -8.57 22.57
N ASP A 620 -12.46 -7.92 23.27
CA ASP A 620 -12.19 -7.20 24.53
C ASP A 620 -11.56 -8.09 25.61
N ARG A 621 -11.76 -9.41 25.56
CA ARG A 621 -11.21 -10.36 26.54
C ARG A 621 -9.72 -10.61 26.37
N GLY A 622 -9.18 -10.40 25.19
CA GLY A 622 -7.79 -10.71 24.86
C GLY A 622 -6.80 -9.84 25.63
N ILE A 623 -7.12 -8.57 25.85
CA ILE A 623 -6.26 -7.63 26.59
C ILE A 623 -6.05 -8.05 28.05
N GLU A 624 -7.01 -8.73 28.67
CA GLU A 624 -6.86 -9.26 30.03
C GLU A 624 -5.72 -10.27 30.15
N GLY A 625 -5.52 -11.09 29.10
CA GLY A 625 -4.42 -12.05 29.05
C GLY A 625 -3.07 -11.36 29.06
N VAL A 626 -2.93 -10.30 28.29
CA VAL A 626 -1.72 -9.46 28.26
C VAL A 626 -1.51 -8.74 29.60
N SER A 627 -2.54 -8.15 30.17
CA SER A 627 -2.47 -7.49 31.48
C SER A 627 -2.03 -8.47 32.60
N ARG A 628 -2.57 -9.70 32.59
CA ARG A 628 -2.11 -10.74 33.52
C ARG A 628 -0.63 -11.11 33.33
N PHE A 629 -0.16 -11.15 32.07
CA PHE A 629 1.25 -11.41 31.79
C PHE A 629 2.13 -10.31 32.38
N LEU A 630 1.83 -9.02 32.13
CA LEU A 630 2.60 -7.89 32.66
C LEU A 630 2.66 -7.90 34.17
N ASN A 631 1.54 -8.15 34.84
CA ASN A 631 1.48 -8.29 36.31
C ASN A 631 2.34 -9.45 36.82
N LYS A 632 2.34 -10.59 36.14
CA LYS A 632 3.17 -11.75 36.48
C LYS A 632 4.65 -11.46 36.32
N PHE A 633 5.03 -10.79 35.24
CA PHE A 633 6.42 -10.45 34.98
C PHE A 633 6.92 -9.41 35.97
N TYR A 634 6.14 -8.37 36.23
CA TYR A 634 6.45 -7.37 37.27
C TYR A 634 6.70 -8.05 38.62
N LYS A 635 5.80 -8.95 39.04
CA LYS A 635 5.95 -9.69 40.28
C LYS A 635 7.21 -10.57 40.27
N LEU A 636 7.51 -11.26 39.17
CA LEU A 636 8.70 -12.11 39.04
C LEU A 636 9.97 -11.28 39.29
N VAL A 637 10.08 -10.08 38.69
CA VAL A 637 11.23 -9.20 38.89
C VAL A 637 11.30 -8.71 40.36
N MET A 638 10.21 -8.23 40.90
CA MET A 638 10.17 -7.69 42.26
C MET A 638 10.47 -8.77 43.31
N ASP A 639 10.07 -10.01 43.10
CA ASP A 639 10.36 -11.13 44.00
C ASP A 639 11.83 -11.60 43.92
N ASN A 640 12.58 -11.24 42.87
CA ASN A 640 13.96 -11.73 42.66
C ASN A 640 15.03 -10.63 42.62
N LYS A 641 14.69 -9.37 42.45
CA LYS A 641 15.66 -8.22 42.27
C LYS A 641 16.72 -8.09 43.37
N ASP A 642 16.37 -8.46 44.59
CA ASP A 642 17.24 -8.36 45.76
C ASP A 642 17.92 -9.69 46.14
N LYS A 643 17.63 -10.76 45.39
CA LYS A 643 18.27 -12.06 45.62
C LYS A 643 19.62 -12.14 44.94
N ASN A 644 20.60 -12.65 45.62
CA ASN A 644 21.91 -12.96 45.04
C ASN A 644 21.89 -14.38 44.45
N VAL A 645 21.38 -14.49 43.22
CA VAL A 645 21.29 -15.76 42.48
C VAL A 645 22.37 -15.78 41.45
N GLU A 646 23.22 -16.80 41.47
CA GLU A 646 24.13 -17.11 40.34
C GLU A 646 23.39 -17.98 39.31
N ALA A 647 23.57 -17.63 38.04
CA ALA A 647 22.93 -18.39 36.97
C ALA A 647 23.52 -19.80 36.86
N ASP A 648 22.70 -20.80 37.13
CA ASP A 648 23.03 -22.18 36.82
C ASP A 648 22.91 -22.46 35.32
N ARG A 649 23.26 -23.65 34.89
CA ARG A 649 23.22 -24.03 33.49
C ARG A 649 21.82 -23.95 32.89
N GLU A 650 20.79 -24.25 33.65
CA GLU A 650 19.38 -24.16 33.20
C GLU A 650 18.97 -22.69 32.94
N LEU A 651 19.33 -21.78 33.85
CA LEU A 651 19.09 -20.34 33.66
C LEU A 651 19.88 -19.76 32.48
N LEU A 652 21.16 -20.13 32.31
CA LEU A 652 21.97 -19.69 31.17
C LEU A 652 21.35 -20.16 29.86
N ARG A 653 20.86 -21.40 29.78
CA ARG A 653 20.18 -21.93 28.62
C ARG A 653 18.87 -21.20 28.34
N VAL A 654 18.04 -20.97 29.34
CA VAL A 654 16.77 -20.24 29.18
C VAL A 654 17.04 -18.83 28.70
N ARG A 655 18.03 -18.13 29.24
CA ARG A 655 18.45 -16.78 28.80
C ARG A 655 18.93 -16.77 27.36
N ALA A 656 19.81 -17.71 26.96
CA ALA A 656 20.32 -17.80 25.59
C ALA A 656 19.19 -18.05 24.58
N ASN A 657 18.29 -19.00 24.88
CA ASN A 657 17.13 -19.28 24.03
C ASN A 657 16.17 -18.11 23.97
N LEU A 658 15.86 -17.45 25.11
CA LEU A 658 15.01 -16.24 25.14
C LEU A 658 15.55 -15.19 24.16
N ILE A 659 16.83 -14.83 24.27
CA ILE A 659 17.43 -13.79 23.43
C ILE A 659 17.39 -14.20 21.96
N SER A 660 17.85 -15.42 21.66
CA SER A 660 17.88 -15.94 20.28
C SER A 660 16.51 -16.00 19.63
N ASP A 661 15.51 -16.57 20.32
CA ASP A 661 14.16 -16.74 19.78
C ASP A 661 13.45 -15.40 19.55
N ILE A 662 13.59 -14.48 20.50
CA ILE A 662 12.99 -13.15 20.38
C ILE A 662 13.65 -12.36 19.24
N GLU A 663 14.98 -12.37 19.13
CA GLU A 663 15.67 -11.70 18.03
C GLU A 663 15.31 -12.28 16.66
N GLN A 664 15.22 -13.61 16.55
CA GLN A 664 14.78 -14.25 15.31
C GLN A 664 13.37 -13.86 14.90
N ARG A 665 12.42 -13.83 15.85
CA ARG A 665 11.02 -13.43 15.60
C ARG A 665 10.92 -11.93 15.26
N PHE A 666 11.74 -11.07 15.87
CA PHE A 666 11.85 -9.66 15.50
C PHE A 666 12.35 -9.49 14.06
N ASN A 667 13.43 -10.15 13.71
CA ASN A 667 14.01 -10.08 12.36
C ASN A 667 13.06 -10.62 11.28
N ALA A 668 12.20 -11.59 11.64
CA ALA A 668 11.11 -12.08 10.79
C ALA A 668 9.86 -11.18 10.79
N PHE A 669 9.88 -10.08 11.54
CA PHE A 669 8.75 -9.19 11.75
C PHE A 669 7.47 -9.88 12.28
N SER A 670 7.63 -11.02 12.97
CA SER A 670 6.53 -11.82 13.53
C SER A 670 6.17 -11.35 14.95
N LEU A 671 5.73 -10.09 15.09
CA LEU A 671 5.59 -9.41 16.36
C LEU A 671 4.58 -10.08 17.31
N ASN A 672 3.53 -10.70 16.80
CA ASN A 672 2.57 -11.46 17.59
C ASN A 672 3.23 -12.70 18.26
N THR A 673 4.15 -13.36 17.55
CA THR A 673 4.86 -14.52 18.11
C THR A 673 5.95 -14.11 19.11
N VAL A 674 6.49 -12.91 19.00
CA VAL A 674 7.38 -12.33 20.04
C VAL A 674 6.64 -12.27 21.36
N ILE A 675 5.40 -11.74 21.38
CA ILE A 675 4.59 -11.64 22.61
C ILE A 675 4.26 -13.01 23.18
N ALA A 676 3.91 -13.99 22.32
CA ALA A 676 3.72 -15.37 22.76
C ALA A 676 4.99 -15.93 23.42
N GLY A 677 6.16 -15.67 22.84
CA GLY A 677 7.45 -16.04 23.41
C GLY A 677 7.69 -15.42 24.78
N PHE A 678 7.38 -14.14 24.97
CA PHE A 678 7.47 -13.52 26.30
C PHE A 678 6.60 -14.24 27.32
N MET A 679 5.38 -14.62 26.99
CA MET A 679 4.49 -15.35 27.89
C MET A 679 5.05 -16.73 28.24
N GLU A 680 5.60 -17.46 27.26
CA GLU A 680 6.22 -18.77 27.43
C GLU A 680 7.45 -18.69 28.36
N TYR A 681 8.39 -17.78 28.06
CA TYR A 681 9.60 -17.62 28.87
C TYR A 681 9.29 -17.09 30.28
N ASN A 682 8.32 -16.20 30.43
CA ASN A 682 7.86 -15.74 31.74
C ASN A 682 7.33 -16.92 32.60
N ASN A 683 6.55 -17.83 32.02
CA ASN A 683 6.07 -19.01 32.73
C ASN A 683 7.24 -19.89 33.17
N LYS A 684 8.21 -20.13 32.26
CA LYS A 684 9.41 -20.93 32.57
C LYS A 684 10.24 -20.31 33.70
N LEU A 685 10.48 -19.00 33.65
CA LEU A 685 11.24 -18.30 34.70
C LEU A 685 10.48 -18.26 36.02
N ASN A 686 9.15 -18.20 36.03
CA ASN A 686 8.35 -18.30 37.25
C ASN A 686 8.45 -19.70 37.91
N GLU A 687 8.61 -20.76 37.12
CA GLU A 687 8.86 -22.11 37.64
C GLU A 687 10.24 -22.20 38.28
N LEU A 688 11.27 -21.69 37.59
CA LEU A 688 12.64 -21.66 38.11
C LEU A 688 12.78 -20.78 39.35
N SER A 689 12.08 -19.63 39.37
CA SER A 689 12.05 -18.75 40.54
C SER A 689 11.57 -19.42 41.83
N LYS A 690 10.65 -20.38 41.74
CA LYS A 690 10.18 -21.15 42.90
C LYS A 690 11.21 -22.16 43.43
N LYS A 691 12.14 -22.59 42.59
CA LYS A 691 13.19 -23.55 42.97
C LYS A 691 14.39 -22.84 43.60
N ASN A 692 15.06 -21.98 42.79
CA ASN A 692 16.36 -21.40 43.15
C ASN A 692 16.41 -19.88 42.98
N GLY A 693 15.35 -19.24 42.53
CA GLY A 693 15.35 -17.85 42.12
C GLY A 693 15.75 -17.67 40.65
N VAL A 694 15.77 -16.43 40.18
CA VAL A 694 16.23 -16.03 38.85
C VAL A 694 17.31 -14.96 39.01
N ASP A 695 18.42 -15.12 38.31
CA ASP A 695 19.54 -14.19 38.37
C ASP A 695 19.19 -12.85 37.70
N LYS A 696 19.85 -11.80 38.16
CA LYS A 696 19.59 -10.42 37.76
C LYS A 696 19.85 -10.16 36.25
N GLU A 697 20.87 -10.81 35.66
CA GLU A 697 21.22 -10.63 34.28
C GLU A 697 20.16 -11.22 33.33
N THR A 698 19.55 -12.35 33.70
CA THR A 698 18.42 -12.93 32.96
C THR A 698 17.21 -12.02 33.00
N LEU A 699 16.92 -11.41 34.18
CA LEU A 699 15.80 -10.46 34.31
C LEU A 699 16.05 -9.16 33.53
N LYS A 700 17.30 -8.65 33.54
CA LYS A 700 17.68 -7.47 32.74
C LYS A 700 17.54 -7.76 31.24
N ALA A 701 18.04 -8.90 30.75
CA ALA A 701 17.91 -9.29 29.36
C ALA A 701 16.44 -9.34 28.92
N PHE A 702 15.58 -9.98 29.71
CA PHE A 702 14.13 -10.02 29.43
C PHE A 702 13.53 -8.63 29.42
N THR A 703 13.88 -7.77 30.36
CA THR A 703 13.38 -6.40 30.46
C THR A 703 13.74 -5.56 29.22
N ILE A 704 14.99 -5.67 28.74
CA ILE A 704 15.43 -4.98 27.53
C ILE A 704 14.65 -5.47 26.30
N LEU A 705 14.46 -6.79 26.14
CA LEU A 705 13.71 -7.38 25.04
C LEU A 705 12.22 -6.97 25.04
N LEU A 706 11.63 -6.84 26.23
CA LEU A 706 10.22 -6.45 26.42
C LEU A 706 10.00 -4.95 26.20
N ALA A 707 10.98 -4.10 26.51
CA ALA A 707 10.84 -2.65 26.54
C ALA A 707 10.26 -2.03 25.26
N PRO A 708 10.58 -2.47 24.02
CA PRO A 708 9.95 -1.95 22.83
C PRO A 708 8.42 -2.11 22.80
N PHE A 709 7.90 -3.22 23.33
CA PHE A 709 6.48 -3.52 23.39
C PHE A 709 5.75 -2.83 24.54
N ALA A 710 6.41 -2.79 25.68
CA ALA A 710 5.88 -2.27 26.94
C ALA A 710 6.89 -1.30 27.58
N PRO A 711 6.99 -0.07 27.05
CA PRO A 711 8.07 0.84 27.42
C PRO A 711 8.01 1.33 28.87
N HIS A 712 6.83 1.53 29.43
CA HIS A 712 6.71 2.03 30.80
C HIS A 712 7.16 1.00 31.84
N ILE A 713 6.68 -0.24 31.72
CA ILE A 713 7.11 -1.31 32.61
C ILE A 713 8.59 -1.67 32.37
N GLY A 714 9.06 -1.56 31.12
CA GLY A 714 10.45 -1.78 30.76
C GLY A 714 11.38 -0.81 31.49
N GLU A 715 11.10 0.47 31.48
CA GLU A 715 11.86 1.49 32.22
C GLU A 715 11.79 1.26 33.74
N GLU A 716 10.61 1.00 34.28
CA GLU A 716 10.41 0.77 35.69
C GLU A 716 11.22 -0.43 36.21
N LEU A 717 11.15 -1.54 35.50
CA LEU A 717 11.89 -2.74 35.88
C LEU A 717 13.39 -2.61 35.66
N TRP A 718 13.82 -1.84 34.64
CA TRP A 718 15.22 -1.53 34.43
C TRP A 718 15.81 -0.76 35.64
N GLU A 719 15.11 0.28 36.10
CA GLU A 719 15.48 1.04 37.30
C GLU A 719 15.51 0.14 38.54
N GLU A 720 14.49 -0.70 38.74
CA GLU A 720 14.37 -1.61 39.91
C GLU A 720 15.48 -2.69 39.90
N LEU A 721 15.98 -3.07 38.74
CA LEU A 721 17.12 -4.00 38.57
C LEU A 721 18.47 -3.29 38.66
N GLY A 722 18.51 -1.99 39.00
CA GLY A 722 19.72 -1.20 39.09
C GLY A 722 20.40 -0.94 37.75
N GLY A 723 19.63 -0.80 36.70
CA GLY A 723 20.10 -0.33 35.41
C GLY A 723 20.45 1.16 35.44
N GLU A 724 21.43 1.59 34.66
CA GLU A 724 21.82 2.99 34.58
C GLU A 724 21.09 3.68 33.45
N GLY A 725 20.53 4.86 33.68
CA GLY A 725 19.79 5.62 32.69
C GLY A 725 18.52 4.93 32.16
N SER A 726 18.13 5.23 30.94
CA SER A 726 16.99 4.59 30.28
C SER A 726 17.32 3.16 29.82
N VAL A 727 16.32 2.28 29.86
CA VAL A 727 16.43 0.92 29.28
C VAL A 727 16.76 0.97 27.78
N PHE A 728 16.37 2.02 27.08
CA PHE A 728 16.65 2.24 25.66
C PHE A 728 18.08 2.72 25.38
N HIS A 729 18.87 3.02 26.41
CA HIS A 729 20.32 3.24 26.30
C HIS A 729 21.13 1.98 26.58
N ALA A 730 20.50 0.88 26.97
CA ALA A 730 21.13 -0.41 27.10
C ALA A 730 21.48 -0.97 25.72
N GLU A 731 22.47 -1.86 25.68
CA GLU A 731 22.75 -2.65 24.47
C GLU A 731 21.76 -3.79 24.33
N TRP A 732 21.38 -4.12 23.08
CA TRP A 732 20.59 -5.31 22.81
C TRP A 732 21.32 -6.55 23.36
N PRO A 733 20.64 -7.39 24.15
CA PRO A 733 21.32 -8.47 24.85
C PRO A 733 21.88 -9.50 23.86
N THR A 734 23.04 -10.02 24.20
CA THR A 734 23.74 -11.08 23.46
C THR A 734 23.79 -12.36 24.29
N PHE A 735 24.06 -13.48 23.63
CA PHE A 735 24.15 -14.79 24.26
C PHE A 735 25.32 -15.58 23.70
N ASP A 736 25.77 -16.58 24.48
CA ASP A 736 26.75 -17.55 24.02
C ASP A 736 26.02 -18.78 23.45
N GLU A 737 26.32 -19.15 22.19
CA GLU A 737 25.70 -20.28 21.50
C GLU A 737 25.89 -21.60 22.26
N SER A 738 27.02 -21.77 22.98
CA SER A 738 27.28 -22.96 23.78
C SER A 738 26.25 -23.17 24.91
N HIS A 739 25.62 -22.11 25.39
CA HIS A 739 24.57 -22.18 26.39
C HIS A 739 23.23 -22.71 25.85
N LYS A 740 23.03 -22.75 24.55
CA LYS A 740 21.82 -23.32 23.92
C LYS A 740 21.88 -24.84 23.84
N GLU A 741 23.06 -25.43 23.96
CA GLU A 741 23.25 -26.88 23.90
C GLU A 741 22.56 -27.58 25.06
N VAL A 742 21.84 -28.64 24.74
CA VAL A 742 21.16 -29.51 25.69
C VAL A 742 22.05 -30.74 25.86
N ASP A 743 22.51 -30.96 27.10
CA ASP A 743 23.35 -32.15 27.38
C ASP A 743 22.54 -33.41 27.29
N THR A 744 21.27 -33.36 27.74
CA THR A 744 20.38 -34.50 27.75
C THR A 744 19.05 -34.16 27.03
N ILE A 745 18.51 -35.14 26.37
CA ILE A 745 17.25 -35.10 25.66
C ILE A 745 16.31 -36.20 26.14
N GLU A 746 15.03 -35.89 26.26
CA GLU A 746 14.01 -36.92 26.50
C GLU A 746 13.65 -37.60 25.18
N VAL A 747 13.86 -38.92 25.13
CA VAL A 747 13.58 -39.71 23.93
C VAL A 747 12.52 -40.74 24.23
N PRO A 748 11.35 -40.68 23.55
CA PRO A 748 10.33 -41.73 23.70
C PRO A 748 10.82 -43.05 23.10
N VAL A 749 10.64 -44.13 23.93
CA VAL A 749 10.98 -45.50 23.52
C VAL A 749 9.67 -46.23 23.18
N GLN A 750 9.61 -46.75 21.97
CA GLN A 750 8.46 -47.40 21.42
C GLN A 750 8.68 -48.89 21.21
N ILE A 751 7.61 -49.65 21.29
CA ILE A 751 7.55 -51.05 20.82
C ILE A 751 6.49 -51.11 19.73
N ASN A 752 6.86 -51.58 18.54
CA ASN A 752 6.00 -51.68 17.37
C ASN A 752 5.22 -50.37 17.11
N GLY A 753 5.92 -49.18 17.22
CA GLY A 753 5.37 -47.87 16.98
C GLY A 753 4.53 -47.27 18.11
N LYS A 754 4.35 -47.94 19.24
CA LYS A 754 3.62 -47.42 20.41
C LYS A 754 4.60 -47.06 21.54
N THR A 755 4.59 -45.82 22.00
CA THR A 755 5.40 -45.34 23.09
C THR A 755 5.10 -46.10 24.39
N LYS A 756 6.13 -46.62 25.02
CA LYS A 756 6.06 -47.39 26.26
C LYS A 756 6.64 -46.67 27.47
N LEU A 757 7.70 -45.88 27.24
CA LEU A 757 8.34 -45.05 28.25
C LEU A 757 9.13 -43.92 27.55
N VAL A 758 9.64 -42.97 28.34
CA VAL A 758 10.57 -41.92 27.90
C VAL A 758 11.82 -42.07 28.74
N ILE A 759 12.97 -41.96 28.08
CA ILE A 759 14.29 -42.00 28.74
C ILE A 759 15.07 -40.71 28.44
N GLU A 760 15.89 -40.32 29.38
CA GLU A 760 16.84 -39.23 29.21
C GLU A 760 18.14 -39.80 28.66
N LEU A 761 18.63 -39.21 27.57
CA LEU A 761 19.90 -39.58 26.89
C LEU A 761 20.78 -38.37 26.69
N ASP A 762 22.08 -38.56 26.58
CA ASP A 762 22.98 -37.52 26.09
C ASP A 762 22.56 -37.04 24.72
N ALA A 763 22.55 -35.72 24.48
CA ALA A 763 22.10 -35.13 23.22
C ALA A 763 22.93 -35.56 22.02
N ASN A 764 24.16 -35.99 22.26
CA ASN A 764 25.13 -36.48 21.26
C ASN A 764 25.33 -37.97 21.32
N VAL A 765 24.42 -38.72 21.98
CA VAL A 765 24.49 -40.18 22.11
C VAL A 765 24.61 -40.86 20.75
N SER A 766 25.48 -41.86 20.63
CA SER A 766 25.55 -42.65 19.42
C SER A 766 24.27 -43.44 19.18
N LYS A 767 24.03 -43.84 17.93
CA LYS A 767 22.88 -44.67 17.59
C LYS A 767 22.85 -45.99 18.37
N GLU A 768 24.01 -46.61 18.49
CA GLU A 768 24.22 -47.84 19.15
C GLU A 768 23.90 -47.73 20.65
N ASP A 769 24.45 -46.74 21.32
CA ASP A 769 24.25 -46.48 22.75
C ASP A 769 22.83 -46.05 23.04
N ALA A 770 22.18 -45.26 22.16
CA ALA A 770 20.79 -44.89 22.32
C ALA A 770 19.83 -46.08 22.25
N ILE A 771 20.06 -46.99 21.28
CA ILE A 771 19.27 -48.20 21.15
C ILE A 771 19.49 -49.12 22.37
N GLU A 772 20.73 -49.25 22.85
CA GLU A 772 21.03 -50.09 24.01
C GLU A 772 20.38 -49.54 25.28
N ALA A 773 20.44 -48.23 25.49
CA ALA A 773 19.78 -47.58 26.60
C ALA A 773 18.25 -47.77 26.55
N GLY A 774 17.62 -47.65 25.37
CA GLY A 774 16.23 -47.90 25.15
C GLY A 774 15.79 -49.33 25.44
N LYS A 775 16.58 -50.32 25.00
CA LYS A 775 16.37 -51.75 25.30
C LYS A 775 16.49 -52.03 26.79
N LYS A 776 17.51 -51.52 27.42
CA LYS A 776 17.75 -51.66 28.86
C LYS A 776 16.53 -51.11 29.65
N ALA A 777 16.12 -49.88 29.34
CA ALA A 777 14.97 -49.27 30.03
C ALA A 777 13.67 -50.04 29.82
N LEU A 778 13.42 -50.58 28.61
CA LEU A 778 12.24 -51.42 28.34
C LEU A 778 12.31 -52.76 29.11
N SER A 779 13.49 -53.35 29.24
CA SER A 779 13.72 -54.60 29.99
C SER A 779 13.52 -54.36 31.47
N GLU A 780 14.13 -53.32 32.05
CA GLU A 780 13.97 -52.96 33.47
C GLU A 780 12.51 -52.63 33.81
N ALA A 781 11.74 -52.06 32.89
CA ALA A 781 10.31 -51.81 33.03
C ALA A 781 9.42 -53.04 32.79
N GLY A 782 9.99 -54.19 32.47
CA GLY A 782 9.25 -55.43 32.18
C GLY A 782 8.38 -55.36 30.93
N LYS A 783 8.76 -54.51 29.98
CA LYS A 783 7.92 -54.20 28.77
C LYS A 783 8.53 -54.79 27.48
N LEU A 784 9.72 -55.35 27.53
CA LEU A 784 10.39 -55.95 26.36
C LEU A 784 10.08 -57.46 26.32
N GLU A 785 9.07 -57.83 25.54
CA GLU A 785 8.67 -59.21 25.31
C GLU A 785 8.76 -59.58 23.83
N GLY A 786 9.20 -60.79 23.48
CA GLY A 786 9.32 -61.27 22.12
C GLY A 786 10.71 -61.18 21.55
N THR A 787 10.92 -61.65 20.30
CA THR A 787 12.19 -61.59 19.61
C THR A 787 12.33 -60.25 18.86
N ILE A 788 13.44 -59.52 19.14
CA ILE A 788 13.72 -58.25 18.45
C ILE A 788 14.00 -58.54 16.94
N ARG A 789 13.23 -57.91 16.04
CA ARG A 789 13.38 -58.06 14.59
C ARG A 789 14.06 -56.85 13.94
N LYS A 790 13.84 -55.62 14.51
CA LYS A 790 14.41 -54.40 13.97
C LYS A 790 14.52 -53.36 15.08
N GLU A 791 15.61 -52.62 15.02
CA GLU A 791 15.92 -51.52 15.92
C GLU A 791 16.03 -50.24 15.10
N ILE A 792 15.29 -49.19 15.49
CA ILE A 792 15.25 -47.92 14.78
C ILE A 792 15.52 -46.78 15.77
N TYR A 793 16.50 -45.97 15.47
CA TYR A 793 16.74 -44.73 16.18
C TYR A 793 16.63 -43.56 15.20
N VAL A 794 15.79 -42.61 15.49
CA VAL A 794 15.73 -41.30 14.83
C VAL A 794 16.35 -40.33 15.81
N PRO A 795 17.52 -39.74 15.51
CA PRO A 795 18.24 -38.85 16.41
C PRO A 795 17.36 -37.77 16.99
N LYS A 796 17.40 -37.62 18.31
CA LYS A 796 16.64 -36.61 19.08
C LYS A 796 15.11 -36.74 19.01
N LYS A 797 14.59 -37.82 18.44
CA LYS A 797 13.13 -37.97 18.25
C LYS A 797 12.56 -39.25 18.89
N ILE A 798 12.98 -40.40 18.50
CA ILE A 798 12.44 -41.66 18.97
C ILE A 798 13.43 -42.82 18.92
N ILE A 799 13.26 -43.79 19.81
CA ILE A 799 13.79 -45.15 19.68
C ILE A 799 12.56 -46.08 19.49
N ASN A 800 12.60 -46.92 18.43
CA ASN A 800 11.51 -47.86 18.21
C ASN A 800 12.08 -49.30 18.07
N ILE A 801 11.73 -50.18 18.98
CA ILE A 801 12.10 -51.58 18.96
C ILE A 801 10.93 -52.39 18.37
N VAL A 802 11.17 -53.03 17.24
CA VAL A 802 10.19 -53.90 16.60
C VAL A 802 10.41 -55.32 17.07
N VAL A 803 9.40 -55.85 17.72
CA VAL A 803 9.40 -57.23 18.24
C VAL A 803 8.33 -58.06 17.55
N GLY A 804 8.56 -59.34 17.39
CA GLY A 804 7.65 -60.28 16.76
C GLY A 804 7.82 -61.73 17.20
#